data_b621bfc5433ad3bcf636d0ffede98326
#
_entry.id   b621bfc5433ad3bcf636d0ffede98326
#
_cell.length_a   1.000
_cell.length_b   1.000
_cell.length_c   1.000
_cell.angle_alpha   90.00
_cell.angle_beta   90.00
_cell.angle_gamma   90.00
#
_symmetry.space_group_name_H-M   'P 1'
#
loop_
_entity.id
_entity.type
_entity.pdbx_description
1 polymer ?
#
loop_
_entity_poly.entity_id
_entity_poly.type
_entity_poly.pdbx_seq_one_letter_code
_entity_poly.pdbx_strand_id
1 'polypeptide(L)'
;MSPPASLPRPRAGVPPANPGRERPEVARAGDDWMRAPVSSRSRFGDDVWHLDIHRPGLSPGNKRLRWNARLPDGSRLTDPRHAGLLRAAKQFLWSMAVDPPPGGKRPSPSTLVARGMTLQVIIRWMVSDGSTSFRMLDPPAVQRLCAWLRARPGKRPGSTATPGTVRIYLIVIAHLYRQRGKLDDAPRTDPLAHESAAAVAGLSRATVGKIPYIPDALAIHMLSAALVWVETHAGNVMRASELYEQVTRDLRATGVGRSRRHQKAEAEMRRAAIPGPDGSPIIGYNAVSAACARLGDACFALIAGFVGMRLSEILSMRVGAVESHTIGETGVSQAYVVARLYKTVEGPEGRIERWLAPEPVVHAVECLKRLGAPLRAATGYGELFLVRDRMRRAVVRASDRTIRRGLNLFAAYVGVPLHEGKRWVFTPHQFRKTFARFVARGDRSQLLALADHFKHVSVAMTSRGYVGTDFELHDLIDGESRAETALALDRLLSSERLGGRMGDRIAARNHAFRGRAGEQVRRDYIDFILAETDLRIRGCDYGWCVFQAETAQCGGEVAPNEAGRSPSVCAGCSNLAVDDRHVPYWQDRRRRNLELWDRASPLARAVLAEAVEECDRMLKRIEGSRDDGRAEPDRAGSGATPPDDDASR
;
A
#
# COMPACT_ATOMS: atom_id res chain seq x y z
N MET A 1 39.09 -26.74 19.17
CA MET A 1 39.02 -26.60 17.70
C MET A 1 38.08 -25.45 17.41
N SER A 2 38.63 -24.33 16.91
CA SER A 2 37.86 -23.10 16.60
C SER A 2 37.09 -23.30 15.29
N PRO A 3 35.86 -22.71 15.13
CA PRO A 3 35.10 -22.80 13.89
C PRO A 3 35.74 -21.91 12.80
N PRO A 4 35.62 -22.28 11.53
CA PRO A 4 36.23 -21.54 10.42
C PRO A 4 35.51 -20.21 10.17
N ALA A 5 36.30 -19.20 9.85
CA ALA A 5 35.86 -17.86 9.51
C ALA A 5 34.95 -17.85 8.27
N SER A 6 33.83 -17.15 8.39
CA SER A 6 32.90 -16.89 7.29
C SER A 6 33.54 -16.00 6.23
N LEU A 7 33.54 -16.47 4.98
CA LEU A 7 33.98 -15.72 3.80
C LEU A 7 33.04 -14.52 3.56
N PRO A 8 33.58 -13.36 3.18
CA PRO A 8 32.77 -12.21 2.83
C PRO A 8 31.98 -12.45 1.55
N ARG A 9 30.68 -12.13 1.57
CA ARG A 9 29.80 -12.14 0.38
C ARG A 9 30.35 -11.19 -0.69
N PRO A 10 30.40 -11.57 -1.97
CA PRO A 10 30.81 -10.66 -3.02
C PRO A 10 29.80 -9.52 -3.13
N ARG A 11 30.28 -8.29 -3.03
CA ARG A 11 29.53 -7.09 -3.40
C ARG A 11 29.14 -7.23 -4.87
N ALA A 12 27.84 -7.15 -5.17
CA ALA A 12 27.35 -7.10 -6.53
C ALA A 12 28.07 -5.98 -7.27
N GLY A 13 28.89 -6.34 -8.24
CA GLY A 13 29.64 -5.41 -9.07
C GLY A 13 28.66 -4.53 -9.85
N VAL A 14 28.87 -3.23 -9.77
CA VAL A 14 28.24 -2.27 -10.67
C VAL A 14 28.66 -2.66 -12.10
N PRO A 15 27.72 -2.90 -13.03
CA PRO A 15 28.09 -3.20 -14.41
C PRO A 15 28.90 -2.03 -14.99
N PRO A 16 29.94 -2.29 -15.79
CA PRO A 16 30.75 -1.23 -16.36
C PRO A 16 29.89 -0.32 -17.22
N ALA A 17 30.09 0.99 -17.06
CA ALA A 17 29.44 2.00 -17.88
C ALA A 17 29.72 1.72 -19.36
N ASN A 18 28.67 1.64 -20.16
CA ASN A 18 28.73 1.47 -21.61
C ASN A 18 29.53 2.64 -22.21
N PRO A 19 30.70 2.45 -22.83
CA PRO A 19 31.56 3.55 -23.30
C PRO A 19 31.10 4.23 -24.59
N GLY A 20 29.88 3.97 -25.07
CA GLY A 20 29.38 4.43 -26.36
C GLY A 20 28.29 5.51 -26.37
N ARG A 21 27.92 6.12 -25.22
CA ARG A 21 27.08 7.30 -25.21
C ARG A 21 27.91 8.51 -24.78
N GLU A 22 28.32 9.29 -25.75
CA GLU A 22 28.84 10.63 -25.53
C GLU A 22 27.90 11.37 -24.54
N ARG A 23 28.45 11.78 -23.41
CA ARG A 23 27.76 12.69 -22.49
C ARG A 23 27.56 13.99 -23.28
N PRO A 24 26.34 14.50 -23.44
CA PRO A 24 26.17 15.82 -23.99
C PRO A 24 26.92 16.77 -23.06
N GLU A 25 28.02 17.33 -23.52
CA GLU A 25 28.67 18.45 -22.86
C GLU A 25 27.62 19.52 -22.62
N VAL A 26 27.50 19.96 -21.36
CA VAL A 26 26.74 21.15 -21.04
C VAL A 26 27.54 22.31 -21.63
N ALA A 27 27.34 22.56 -22.92
CA ALA A 27 27.97 23.65 -23.61
C ALA A 27 27.61 24.94 -22.87
N ARG A 28 28.60 25.64 -22.38
CA ARG A 28 28.57 27.12 -22.16
C ARG A 28 28.43 27.77 -23.53
N ALA A 29 27.30 27.54 -24.17
CA ALA A 29 27.07 27.98 -25.54
C ALA A 29 25.99 29.06 -25.52
N GLY A 30 26.21 30.08 -26.32
CA GLY A 30 25.27 31.13 -26.61
C GLY A 30 23.89 30.64 -27.03
N ASP A 31 23.07 31.50 -27.61
CA ASP A 31 21.60 31.35 -27.86
C ASP A 31 21.01 30.01 -28.34
N ASP A 32 21.82 28.99 -28.63
CA ASP A 32 21.36 27.70 -29.18
C ASP A 32 20.66 26.78 -28.15
N TRP A 33 20.89 27.01 -26.86
CA TRP A 33 20.23 26.18 -25.81
C TRP A 33 18.72 26.42 -25.69
N MET A 34 18.20 27.56 -26.16
CA MET A 34 16.75 27.79 -26.26
C MET A 34 16.03 26.73 -27.12
N ARG A 35 16.78 26.15 -28.06
CA ARG A 35 16.27 25.06 -28.93
C ARG A 35 16.51 23.67 -28.37
N ALA A 36 17.23 23.55 -27.26
CA ALA A 36 17.54 22.25 -26.64
C ALA A 36 16.26 21.47 -26.33
N PRO A 37 16.20 20.17 -26.65
CA PRO A 37 15.02 19.36 -26.39
C PRO A 37 14.87 19.10 -24.88
N VAL A 38 13.67 19.33 -24.37
CA VAL A 38 13.25 18.97 -23.00
C VAL A 38 12.48 17.66 -23.01
N SER A 39 11.77 17.39 -24.09
CA SER A 39 11.00 16.17 -24.36
C SER A 39 10.83 15.97 -25.85
N SER A 40 10.15 14.91 -26.26
CA SER A 40 9.78 14.68 -27.68
C SER A 40 8.93 15.83 -28.28
N ARG A 41 8.26 16.63 -27.45
CA ARG A 41 7.28 17.66 -27.86
C ARG A 41 7.60 19.07 -27.40
N SER A 42 8.66 19.28 -26.63
CA SER A 42 8.96 20.58 -26.06
C SER A 42 10.45 20.88 -26.07
N ARG A 43 10.76 22.16 -26.30
CA ARG A 43 12.08 22.73 -26.28
C ARG A 43 12.24 23.62 -25.03
N PHE A 44 13.47 23.93 -24.68
CA PHE A 44 13.79 24.76 -23.51
C PHE A 44 13.08 26.14 -23.55
N GLY A 45 13.04 26.78 -24.71
CA GLY A 45 12.42 28.09 -24.91
C GLY A 45 10.92 28.13 -24.69
N ASP A 46 10.22 27.01 -24.82
CA ASP A 46 8.76 26.96 -24.79
C ASP A 46 8.17 27.43 -23.46
N ASP A 47 7.04 28.14 -23.51
CA ASP A 47 6.27 28.58 -22.33
C ASP A 47 5.52 27.43 -21.65
N VAL A 48 5.36 26.31 -22.34
CA VAL A 48 4.75 25.10 -21.79
C VAL A 48 5.60 23.89 -22.14
N TRP A 49 6.14 23.25 -21.13
CA TRP A 49 6.85 21.99 -21.30
C TRP A 49 5.88 20.81 -21.17
N HIS A 50 5.69 20.07 -22.23
CA HIS A 50 4.98 18.81 -22.28
C HIS A 50 5.99 17.69 -22.08
N LEU A 51 6.03 17.04 -20.92
CA LEU A 51 6.98 15.96 -20.65
C LEU A 51 6.44 14.61 -21.08
N ASP A 52 7.34 13.71 -21.49
CA ASP A 52 7.01 12.35 -21.96
C ASP A 52 6.65 11.45 -20.76
N ILE A 53 5.39 11.56 -20.33
CA ILE A 53 4.86 10.80 -19.21
C ILE A 53 3.76 9.87 -19.74
N HIS A 54 4.09 8.58 -19.85
CA HIS A 54 3.18 7.55 -20.33
C HIS A 54 2.40 6.88 -19.21
N ARG A 55 2.84 7.05 -17.97
CA ARG A 55 2.22 6.45 -16.79
C ARG A 55 0.72 6.77 -16.70
N PRO A 56 -0.16 5.74 -16.62
CA PRO A 56 -1.60 5.90 -16.44
C PRO A 56 -1.99 6.58 -15.12
N GLY A 57 -3.22 7.09 -15.06
CA GLY A 57 -3.79 7.67 -13.85
C GLY A 57 -3.47 9.14 -13.62
N LEU A 58 -2.47 9.69 -14.29
CA LEU A 58 -2.13 11.10 -14.16
C LEU A 58 -3.06 11.99 -15.00
N SER A 59 -3.54 13.08 -14.38
CA SER A 59 -4.29 14.10 -15.12
C SER A 59 -3.40 14.80 -16.16
N PRO A 60 -3.98 15.31 -17.27
CA PRO A 60 -3.21 16.05 -18.27
C PRO A 60 -2.43 17.25 -17.71
N GLY A 61 -2.94 17.89 -16.66
CA GLY A 61 -2.25 18.98 -15.97
C GLY A 61 -0.94 18.56 -15.32
N ASN A 62 -0.85 17.32 -14.84
CA ASN A 62 0.35 16.77 -14.19
C ASN A 62 1.39 16.22 -15.18
N LYS A 63 1.12 16.33 -16.49
CA LYS A 63 2.05 15.93 -17.58
C LYS A 63 2.73 17.11 -18.23
N ARG A 64 2.45 18.33 -17.78
CA ARG A 64 2.99 19.57 -18.34
C ARG A 64 3.33 20.58 -17.27
N LEU A 65 4.32 21.40 -17.55
CA LEU A 65 4.70 22.54 -16.74
C LEU A 65 4.46 23.82 -17.55
N ARG A 66 3.65 24.73 -17.01
CA ARG A 66 3.37 26.03 -17.63
C ARG A 66 4.22 27.08 -16.98
N TRP A 67 5.03 27.78 -17.75
CA TRP A 67 5.90 28.84 -17.27
C TRP A 67 5.21 30.20 -17.15
N ASN A 68 4.13 30.45 -17.89
CA ASN A 68 3.34 31.68 -17.83
C ASN A 68 2.48 31.77 -16.54
N ALA A 69 3.03 31.35 -15.41
CA ALA A 69 2.34 31.37 -14.13
C ALA A 69 2.08 32.80 -13.66
N ARG A 70 0.87 33.08 -13.12
CA ARG A 70 0.53 34.36 -12.52
C ARG A 70 1.23 34.52 -11.18
N LEU A 71 1.82 35.68 -10.94
CA LEU A 71 2.53 36.04 -9.72
C LEU A 71 1.63 36.90 -8.81
N PRO A 72 1.96 37.05 -7.50
CA PRO A 72 1.13 37.77 -6.53
C PRO A 72 0.98 39.27 -6.85
N ASP A 73 1.96 39.88 -7.49
CA ASP A 73 1.94 41.28 -7.95
C ASP A 73 1.11 41.51 -9.23
N GLY A 74 0.36 40.50 -9.68
CA GLY A 74 -0.45 40.52 -10.88
C GLY A 74 0.29 40.24 -12.19
N SER A 75 1.64 40.24 -12.18
CA SER A 75 2.46 39.92 -13.34
C SER A 75 2.46 38.45 -13.69
N ARG A 76 3.13 38.10 -14.80
CA ARG A 76 3.40 36.70 -15.19
C ARG A 76 4.89 36.41 -15.07
N LEU A 77 5.25 35.18 -14.75
CA LEU A 77 6.65 34.74 -14.69
C LEU A 77 7.37 34.91 -16.06
N THR A 78 6.61 34.96 -17.15
CA THR A 78 7.13 35.19 -18.50
C THR A 78 7.34 36.66 -18.85
N ASP A 79 6.99 37.61 -17.97
CA ASP A 79 7.21 39.04 -18.21
C ASP A 79 8.71 39.35 -18.18
N PRO A 80 9.20 40.30 -18.99
CA PRO A 80 10.63 40.62 -19.11
C PRO A 80 11.36 40.88 -17.79
N ARG A 81 10.68 41.51 -16.81
CA ARG A 81 11.24 41.78 -15.47
C ARG A 81 11.61 40.54 -14.68
N HIS A 82 11.03 39.36 -15.02
CA HIS A 82 11.30 38.09 -14.39
C HIS A 82 12.16 37.16 -15.25
N ALA A 83 12.71 37.63 -16.37
CA ALA A 83 13.47 36.83 -17.32
C ALA A 83 14.65 36.07 -16.68
N GLY A 84 15.35 36.67 -15.71
CA GLY A 84 16.43 36.02 -14.97
C GLY A 84 15.94 34.82 -14.12
N LEU A 85 14.87 35.03 -13.33
CA LEU A 85 14.25 33.94 -12.54
C LEU A 85 13.70 32.83 -13.42
N LEU A 86 13.01 33.17 -14.52
CA LEU A 86 12.47 32.18 -15.45
C LEU A 86 13.58 31.34 -16.07
N ARG A 87 14.65 32.01 -16.55
CA ARG A 87 15.80 31.35 -17.17
C ARG A 87 16.44 30.39 -16.18
N ALA A 88 16.79 30.82 -14.98
CA ALA A 88 17.41 30.01 -13.96
C ALA A 88 16.51 28.84 -13.51
N ALA A 89 15.20 29.06 -13.39
CA ALA A 89 14.23 28.01 -13.09
C ALA A 89 14.17 26.92 -14.17
N LYS A 90 14.19 27.31 -15.45
CA LYS A 90 14.26 26.39 -16.59
C LYS A 90 15.61 25.66 -16.62
N GLN A 91 16.73 26.38 -16.43
CA GLN A 91 18.08 25.78 -16.34
C GLN A 91 18.15 24.72 -15.25
N PHE A 92 17.62 25.03 -14.06
CA PHE A 92 17.60 24.09 -12.94
C PHE A 92 16.90 22.79 -13.29
N LEU A 93 15.67 22.83 -13.81
CA LEU A 93 14.95 21.61 -14.15
C LEU A 93 15.60 20.85 -15.30
N TRP A 94 16.13 21.56 -16.29
CA TRP A 94 16.82 20.94 -17.41
C TRP A 94 18.12 20.27 -16.96
N SER A 95 18.95 20.95 -16.14
CA SER A 95 20.16 20.36 -15.58
C SER A 95 19.88 19.12 -14.75
N MET A 96 18.80 19.12 -13.97
CA MET A 96 18.37 17.92 -13.23
C MET A 96 18.02 16.75 -14.14
N ALA A 97 17.48 17.03 -15.35
CA ALA A 97 17.12 15.99 -16.32
C ALA A 97 18.32 15.42 -17.08
N VAL A 98 19.30 16.27 -17.45
CA VAL A 98 20.43 15.86 -18.30
C VAL A 98 21.70 15.54 -17.51
N ASP A 99 21.97 16.33 -16.46
CA ASP A 99 23.18 16.23 -15.63
C ASP A 99 22.83 16.45 -14.14
N PRO A 100 22.22 15.45 -13.46
CA PRO A 100 21.87 15.55 -12.05
C PRO A 100 23.12 15.68 -11.17
N PRO A 101 22.97 16.12 -9.88
CA PRO A 101 24.12 16.22 -8.97
C PRO A 101 24.86 14.88 -8.83
N PRO A 102 26.17 14.89 -8.56
CA PRO A 102 26.95 13.67 -8.34
C PRO A 102 26.29 12.75 -7.30
N GLY A 103 26.19 11.46 -7.61
CA GLY A 103 25.51 10.46 -6.78
C GLY A 103 23.98 10.55 -6.80
N GLY A 104 23.39 11.54 -7.48
CA GLY A 104 21.94 11.69 -7.65
C GLY A 104 21.40 10.86 -8.80
N LYS A 105 20.23 10.22 -8.60
CA LYS A 105 19.50 9.58 -9.69
C LYS A 105 18.82 10.63 -10.56
N ARG A 106 18.82 10.41 -11.88
CA ARG A 106 18.03 11.22 -12.83
C ARG A 106 16.55 11.17 -12.43
N PRO A 107 15.90 12.34 -12.20
CA PRO A 107 14.48 12.35 -11.84
C PRO A 107 13.61 11.91 -13.01
N SER A 108 12.54 11.17 -12.71
CA SER A 108 11.53 10.84 -13.72
C SER A 108 10.85 12.11 -14.26
N PRO A 109 10.30 12.09 -15.49
CA PRO A 109 9.57 13.23 -16.04
C PRO A 109 8.43 13.73 -15.12
N SER A 110 7.73 12.85 -14.43
CA SER A 110 6.70 13.24 -13.45
C SER A 110 7.28 13.95 -12.21
N THR A 111 8.49 13.55 -11.78
CA THR A 111 9.22 14.23 -10.70
C THR A 111 9.68 15.61 -11.13
N LEU A 112 10.09 15.79 -12.39
CA LEU A 112 10.45 17.12 -12.93
C LEU A 112 9.25 18.05 -12.94
N VAL A 113 8.05 17.59 -13.37
CA VAL A 113 6.83 18.40 -13.29
C VAL A 113 6.53 18.81 -11.85
N ALA A 114 6.60 17.86 -10.91
CA ALA A 114 6.35 18.14 -9.50
C ALA A 114 7.34 19.15 -8.92
N ARG A 115 8.64 19.01 -9.23
CA ARG A 115 9.68 19.99 -8.82
C ARG A 115 9.45 21.37 -9.44
N GLY A 116 9.06 21.42 -10.72
CA GLY A 116 8.73 22.68 -11.39
C GLY A 116 7.53 23.38 -10.76
N MET A 117 6.46 22.64 -10.43
CA MET A 117 5.31 23.19 -9.71
C MET A 117 5.71 23.71 -8.31
N THR A 118 6.57 22.98 -7.61
CA THR A 118 7.12 23.40 -6.31
C THR A 118 7.96 24.67 -6.45
N LEU A 119 8.83 24.74 -7.45
CA LEU A 119 9.66 25.89 -7.74
C LEU A 119 8.83 27.13 -8.06
N GLN A 120 7.74 27.00 -8.82
CA GLN A 120 6.83 28.12 -9.09
C GLN A 120 6.17 28.67 -7.81
N VAL A 121 5.92 27.82 -6.80
CA VAL A 121 5.43 28.29 -5.50
C VAL A 121 6.52 29.06 -4.75
N ILE A 122 7.76 28.57 -4.79
CA ILE A 122 8.93 29.29 -4.22
C ILE A 122 9.09 30.66 -4.89
N ILE A 123 9.04 30.72 -6.21
CA ILE A 123 9.14 31.99 -6.96
C ILE A 123 7.99 32.94 -6.58
N ARG A 124 6.77 32.48 -6.44
CA ARG A 124 5.65 33.31 -5.98
C ARG A 124 5.90 33.91 -4.61
N TRP A 125 6.44 33.11 -3.68
CA TRP A 125 6.84 33.61 -2.37
C TRP A 125 7.98 34.64 -2.51
N MET A 126 9.02 34.38 -3.29
CA MET A 126 10.14 35.29 -3.52
C MET A 126 9.65 36.66 -4.01
N VAL A 127 8.75 36.69 -4.99
CA VAL A 127 8.17 37.95 -5.50
C VAL A 127 7.38 38.66 -4.40
N SER A 128 6.63 37.93 -3.55
CA SER A 128 5.93 38.54 -2.40
C SER A 128 6.90 39.06 -1.31
N ASP A 129 8.06 38.43 -1.16
CA ASP A 129 9.12 38.78 -0.20
C ASP A 129 10.06 39.87 -0.76
N GLY A 130 9.78 40.38 -1.99
CA GLY A 130 10.64 41.38 -2.67
C GLY A 130 11.93 40.80 -3.27
N SER A 131 12.07 39.48 -3.32
CA SER A 131 13.28 38.82 -3.85
C SER A 131 13.16 38.59 -5.35
N THR A 132 14.13 39.10 -6.12
CA THR A 132 14.16 39.06 -7.60
C THR A 132 15.15 38.05 -8.16
N SER A 133 15.95 37.39 -7.33
CA SER A 133 17.02 36.48 -7.71
C SER A 133 17.14 35.32 -6.72
N PHE A 134 17.46 34.13 -7.21
CA PHE A 134 17.75 32.96 -6.35
C PHE A 134 18.99 33.17 -5.47
N ARG A 135 19.86 34.11 -5.80
CA ARG A 135 21.01 34.49 -4.96
C ARG A 135 20.60 35.03 -3.58
N MET A 136 19.33 35.47 -3.45
CA MET A 136 18.76 35.98 -2.21
C MET A 136 18.22 34.86 -1.30
N LEU A 137 18.25 33.60 -1.74
CA LEU A 137 17.86 32.44 -0.94
C LEU A 137 19.01 32.05 0.01
N ASP A 138 19.17 32.78 1.08
CA ASP A 138 20.06 32.50 2.21
C ASP A 138 19.30 31.81 3.35
N PRO A 139 19.95 31.35 4.44
CA PRO A 139 19.27 30.73 5.57
C PRO A 139 18.16 31.57 6.20
N PRO A 140 18.29 32.89 6.44
CA PRO A 140 17.19 33.73 6.90
C PRO A 140 15.99 33.77 5.95
N ALA A 141 16.22 33.86 4.64
CA ALA A 141 15.15 33.80 3.64
C ALA A 141 14.41 32.45 3.67
N VAL A 142 15.13 31.34 3.84
CA VAL A 142 14.54 30.02 3.98
C VAL A 142 13.69 29.90 5.25
N GLN A 143 14.10 30.51 6.36
CA GLN A 143 13.27 30.57 7.57
C GLN A 143 11.96 31.32 7.33
N ARG A 144 12.01 32.50 6.65
CA ARG A 144 10.79 33.24 6.28
C ARG A 144 9.89 32.44 5.34
N LEU A 145 10.47 31.75 4.34
CA LEU A 145 9.72 30.83 3.49
C LEU A 145 9.03 29.72 4.29
N CYS A 146 9.73 29.10 5.24
CA CYS A 146 9.14 28.07 6.10
C CYS A 146 7.97 28.61 6.93
N ALA A 147 8.10 29.80 7.50
CA ALA A 147 7.02 30.45 8.23
C ALA A 147 5.81 30.72 7.31
N TRP A 148 6.06 31.26 6.11
CA TRP A 148 5.02 31.51 5.12
C TRP A 148 4.33 30.24 4.65
N LEU A 149 5.08 29.14 4.39
CA LEU A 149 4.51 27.85 4.02
C LEU A 149 3.61 27.26 5.12
N ARG A 150 4.03 27.39 6.39
CA ARG A 150 3.25 26.92 7.55
C ARG A 150 1.97 27.72 7.76
N ALA A 151 1.99 29.03 7.45
CA ALA A 151 0.81 29.89 7.55
C ALA A 151 -0.20 29.66 6.42
N ARG A 152 0.18 28.98 5.32
CA ARG A 152 -0.74 28.73 4.20
C ARG A 152 -1.84 27.73 4.60
N PRO A 153 -3.09 28.01 4.19
CA PRO A 153 -4.16 27.03 4.35
C PRO A 153 -3.82 25.75 3.58
N GLY A 154 -3.98 24.63 4.26
CA GLY A 154 -3.81 23.32 3.64
C GLY A 154 -4.98 22.96 2.71
N LYS A 155 -4.91 21.78 2.11
CA LYS A 155 -5.96 21.28 1.20
C LYS A 155 -7.28 20.97 1.92
N ARG A 156 -7.26 20.79 3.23
CA ARG A 156 -8.44 20.55 4.06
C ARG A 156 -8.78 21.85 4.80
N PRO A 157 -10.06 22.21 4.93
CA PRO A 157 -10.47 23.37 5.74
C PRO A 157 -9.85 23.29 7.14
N GLY A 158 -9.28 24.39 7.64
CA GLY A 158 -8.66 24.47 8.96
C GLY A 158 -7.29 23.78 9.11
N SER A 159 -6.75 23.15 8.05
CA SER A 159 -5.40 22.57 8.09
C SER A 159 -4.35 23.54 7.55
N THR A 160 -3.12 23.42 8.05
CA THR A 160 -1.93 24.13 7.57
C THR A 160 -0.98 23.15 6.86
N ALA A 161 0.09 23.68 6.24
CA ALA A 161 1.09 22.84 5.60
C ALA A 161 1.84 22.00 6.65
N THR A 162 1.85 20.68 6.44
CA THR A 162 2.58 19.76 7.32
C THR A 162 4.10 19.88 7.15
N PRO A 163 4.91 19.50 8.18
CA PRO A 163 6.37 19.43 8.04
C PRO A 163 6.83 18.64 6.81
N GLY A 164 6.13 17.54 6.46
CA GLY A 164 6.40 16.78 5.24
C GLY A 164 6.18 17.59 3.96
N THR A 165 5.18 18.46 3.95
CA THR A 165 4.96 19.39 2.83
C THR A 165 6.08 20.43 2.75
N VAL A 166 6.47 21.06 3.86
CA VAL A 166 7.58 22.02 3.92
C VAL A 166 8.87 21.38 3.40
N ARG A 167 9.19 20.16 3.83
CA ARG A 167 10.38 19.41 3.36
C ARG A 167 10.47 19.32 1.83
N ILE A 168 9.33 19.17 1.12
CA ILE A 168 9.33 19.07 -0.36
C ILE A 168 9.91 20.35 -0.98
N TYR A 169 9.58 21.54 -0.45
CA TYR A 169 10.11 22.81 -0.92
C TYR A 169 11.61 22.94 -0.61
N LEU A 170 12.01 22.57 0.60
CA LEU A 170 13.41 22.61 1.02
C LEU A 170 14.31 21.67 0.20
N ILE A 171 13.81 20.50 -0.21
CA ILE A 171 14.52 19.61 -1.15
C ILE A 171 14.78 20.31 -2.49
N VAL A 172 13.83 21.08 -3.01
CA VAL A 172 14.02 21.82 -4.28
C VAL A 172 15.09 22.91 -4.11
N ILE A 173 15.08 23.64 -3.00
CA ILE A 173 16.09 24.67 -2.68
C ILE A 173 17.48 24.05 -2.51
N ALA A 174 17.59 22.93 -1.78
CA ALA A 174 18.86 22.21 -1.64
C ALA A 174 19.41 21.74 -3.00
N HIS A 175 18.54 21.31 -3.91
CA HIS A 175 18.96 20.92 -5.26
C HIS A 175 19.35 22.14 -6.12
N LEU A 176 18.69 23.28 -5.99
CA LEU A 176 19.12 24.53 -6.63
C LEU A 176 20.56 24.87 -6.24
N TYR A 177 20.87 24.82 -4.95
CA TYR A 177 22.23 25.06 -4.45
C TYR A 177 23.24 24.04 -4.97
N ARG A 178 22.89 22.75 -4.98
CA ARG A 178 23.76 21.69 -5.51
C ARG A 178 24.05 21.83 -7.01
N GLN A 179 23.12 22.41 -7.77
CA GLN A 179 23.27 22.65 -9.21
C GLN A 179 23.82 24.05 -9.54
N ARG A 180 24.17 24.87 -8.54
CA ARG A 180 24.54 26.29 -8.70
C ARG A 180 25.60 26.56 -9.77
N GLY A 181 26.56 25.66 -9.96
CA GLY A 181 27.60 25.80 -10.98
C GLY A 181 27.10 25.69 -12.44
N LYS A 182 25.84 25.30 -12.65
CA LYS A 182 25.19 25.11 -13.95
C LYS A 182 24.08 26.14 -14.22
N LEU A 183 23.89 27.10 -13.31
CA LEU A 183 22.80 28.06 -13.34
C LEU A 183 23.34 29.49 -13.40
N ASP A 184 22.72 30.36 -14.17
CA ASP A 184 23.06 31.77 -14.24
C ASP A 184 22.73 32.50 -12.92
N ASP A 185 21.69 32.00 -12.22
CA ASP A 185 21.22 32.54 -10.95
C ASP A 185 20.90 31.40 -9.98
N ALA A 186 21.58 31.40 -8.83
CA ALA A 186 21.45 30.36 -7.80
C ALA A 186 21.87 30.87 -6.42
N PRO A 187 21.48 30.22 -5.32
CA PRO A 187 21.95 30.55 -3.98
C PRO A 187 23.49 30.56 -3.89
N ARG A 188 24.06 31.60 -3.29
CA ARG A 188 25.53 31.75 -3.13
C ARG A 188 26.08 30.88 -1.99
N THR A 189 25.35 30.83 -0.89
CA THR A 189 25.65 30.07 0.32
C THR A 189 24.67 28.89 0.46
N ASP A 190 25.01 27.93 1.28
CA ASP A 190 24.07 26.81 1.57
C ASP A 190 22.80 27.34 2.26
N PRO A 191 21.64 27.33 1.59
CA PRO A 191 20.40 27.88 2.14
C PRO A 191 19.89 27.15 3.36
N LEU A 192 20.35 25.91 3.60
CA LEU A 192 19.95 25.08 4.74
C LEU A 192 20.98 25.06 5.86
N ALA A 193 22.02 25.92 5.79
CA ALA A 193 23.07 26.02 6.81
C ALA A 193 23.68 24.64 7.20
N HIS A 194 23.92 23.78 6.21
CA HIS A 194 24.42 22.42 6.34
C HIS A 194 23.47 21.43 7.04
N GLU A 195 22.24 21.83 7.33
CA GLU A 195 21.22 20.94 7.86
C GLU A 195 20.51 20.15 6.75
N SER A 196 19.87 19.04 7.14
CA SER A 196 19.01 18.31 6.21
C SER A 196 17.67 19.02 6.03
N ALA A 197 17.07 18.90 4.83
CA ALA A 197 15.72 19.40 4.58
C ALA A 197 14.65 18.80 5.53
N ALA A 198 14.91 17.67 6.15
CA ALA A 198 14.03 17.06 7.15
C ALA A 198 14.17 17.79 8.49
N ALA A 199 15.39 18.07 8.94
CA ALA A 199 15.66 18.78 10.19
C ALA A 199 15.07 20.20 10.15
N VAL A 200 15.37 20.98 9.09
CA VAL A 200 14.83 22.35 8.90
C VAL A 200 13.29 22.36 8.83
N ALA A 201 12.68 21.32 8.26
CA ALA A 201 11.23 21.18 8.22
C ALA A 201 10.62 20.80 9.60
N GLY A 202 11.42 20.39 10.58
CA GLY A 202 10.96 19.90 11.87
C GLY A 202 10.41 18.47 11.82
N LEU A 203 10.96 17.62 10.92
CA LEU A 203 10.63 16.21 10.84
C LEU A 203 11.56 15.41 11.75
N SER A 204 11.00 14.76 12.77
CA SER A 204 11.65 13.67 13.49
C SER A 204 11.39 12.33 12.78
N ARG A 205 12.18 11.29 13.11
CA ARG A 205 11.93 9.92 12.61
C ARG A 205 10.51 9.43 12.93
N ALA A 206 9.92 9.88 14.03
CA ALA A 206 8.55 9.56 14.46
C ALA A 206 7.47 10.27 13.64
N THR A 207 7.75 11.42 13.01
CA THR A 207 6.78 12.26 12.29
C THR A 207 6.73 12.02 10.79
N VAL A 208 7.47 11.07 10.24
CA VAL A 208 7.33 10.69 8.83
C VAL A 208 5.94 10.07 8.66
N GLY A 209 5.00 10.88 8.17
CA GLY A 209 3.61 10.48 7.95
C GLY A 209 3.53 9.28 7.02
N LYS A 210 3.48 8.09 7.59
CA LYS A 210 3.17 6.88 6.82
C LYS A 210 1.72 6.98 6.38
N ILE A 211 1.44 6.74 5.10
CA ILE A 211 0.06 6.55 4.64
C ILE A 211 -0.51 5.40 5.46
N PRO A 212 -1.62 5.59 6.21
CA PRO A 212 -2.17 4.52 7.03
C PRO A 212 -2.71 3.39 6.12
N TYR A 213 -2.64 2.16 6.58
CA TYR A 213 -3.44 1.07 6.01
C TYR A 213 -4.93 1.32 6.33
N ILE A 214 -5.83 0.64 5.63
CA ILE A 214 -7.26 0.67 5.94
C ILE A 214 -7.48 -0.13 7.23
N PRO A 215 -8.20 0.39 8.25
CA PRO A 215 -8.58 -0.39 9.41
C PRO A 215 -9.23 -1.72 9.03
N ASP A 216 -8.89 -2.83 9.70
CA ASP A 216 -9.27 -4.17 9.29
C ASP A 216 -10.78 -4.34 9.07
N ALA A 217 -11.60 -3.88 10.03
CA ALA A 217 -13.06 -3.96 9.91
C ALA A 217 -13.59 -3.26 8.66
N LEU A 218 -13.01 -2.10 8.29
CA LEU A 218 -13.41 -1.36 7.10
C LEU A 218 -12.91 -2.04 5.82
N ALA A 219 -11.69 -2.60 5.84
CA ALA A 219 -11.13 -3.33 4.72
C ALA A 219 -11.93 -4.59 4.42
N ILE A 220 -12.27 -5.37 5.46
CA ILE A 220 -13.08 -6.59 5.36
C ILE A 220 -14.46 -6.23 4.80
N HIS A 221 -15.15 -5.24 5.37
CA HIS A 221 -16.47 -4.82 4.88
C HIS A 221 -16.42 -4.42 3.39
N MET A 222 -15.43 -3.58 3.03
CA MET A 222 -15.26 -3.09 1.66
C MET A 222 -14.98 -4.21 0.66
N LEU A 223 -14.09 -5.15 0.99
CA LEU A 223 -13.70 -6.25 0.11
C LEU A 223 -14.79 -7.33 0.04
N SER A 224 -15.47 -7.65 1.15
CA SER A 224 -16.60 -8.58 1.14
C SER A 224 -17.76 -8.04 0.31
N ALA A 225 -18.09 -6.76 0.45
CA ALA A 225 -19.10 -6.14 -0.40
C ALA A 225 -18.69 -6.15 -1.88
N ALA A 226 -17.40 -5.91 -2.18
CA ALA A 226 -16.90 -5.97 -3.55
C ALA A 226 -16.97 -7.39 -4.14
N LEU A 227 -16.71 -8.44 -3.35
CA LEU A 227 -16.91 -9.84 -3.75
C LEU A 227 -18.36 -10.10 -4.13
N VAL A 228 -19.32 -9.74 -3.26
CA VAL A 228 -20.76 -9.90 -3.55
C VAL A 228 -21.15 -9.18 -4.86
N TRP A 229 -20.62 -7.99 -5.11
CA TRP A 229 -20.88 -7.26 -6.34
C TRP A 229 -20.36 -7.99 -7.59
N VAL A 230 -19.17 -8.56 -7.52
CA VAL A 230 -18.55 -9.26 -8.67
C VAL A 230 -19.14 -10.65 -8.87
N GLU A 231 -19.40 -11.38 -7.79
CA GLU A 231 -19.87 -12.77 -7.88
C GLU A 231 -21.38 -12.89 -8.06
N THR A 232 -22.15 -12.02 -7.39
CA THR A 232 -23.62 -12.13 -7.36
C THR A 232 -24.30 -11.14 -8.30
N HIS A 233 -23.87 -9.87 -8.31
CA HIS A 233 -24.60 -8.81 -9.00
C HIS A 233 -24.08 -8.50 -10.41
N ALA A 234 -22.85 -8.88 -10.74
CA ALA A 234 -22.23 -8.54 -12.02
C ALA A 234 -23.04 -9.02 -13.21
N GLY A 235 -23.59 -10.23 -13.18
CA GLY A 235 -24.39 -10.80 -14.26
C GLY A 235 -25.62 -9.94 -14.58
N ASN A 236 -26.34 -9.49 -13.58
CA ASN A 236 -27.54 -8.65 -13.74
C ASN A 236 -27.17 -7.25 -14.21
N VAL A 237 -26.12 -6.66 -13.64
CA VAL A 237 -25.65 -5.32 -14.07
C VAL A 237 -25.24 -5.32 -15.53
N MET A 238 -24.53 -6.36 -15.98
CA MET A 238 -24.11 -6.49 -17.38
C MET A 238 -25.30 -6.72 -18.31
N ARG A 239 -26.23 -7.60 -17.94
CA ARG A 239 -27.48 -7.82 -18.72
C ARG A 239 -28.29 -6.53 -18.87
N ALA A 240 -28.45 -5.75 -17.79
CA ALA A 240 -29.15 -4.48 -17.83
C ALA A 240 -28.44 -3.46 -18.74
N SER A 241 -27.10 -3.41 -18.69
CA SER A 241 -26.30 -2.54 -19.57
C SER A 241 -26.41 -2.94 -21.03
N GLU A 242 -26.27 -4.24 -21.34
CA GLU A 242 -26.35 -4.80 -22.69
C GLU A 242 -27.73 -4.56 -23.30
N LEU A 243 -28.81 -4.84 -22.55
CA LEU A 243 -30.18 -4.59 -22.97
C LEU A 243 -30.40 -3.10 -23.29
N TYR A 244 -30.01 -2.21 -22.39
CA TYR A 244 -30.15 -0.76 -22.59
C TYR A 244 -29.38 -0.27 -23.84
N GLU A 245 -28.14 -0.74 -24.01
CA GLU A 245 -27.31 -0.38 -25.18
C GLU A 245 -27.85 -0.95 -26.47
N GLN A 246 -28.31 -2.19 -26.47
CA GLN A 246 -28.92 -2.82 -27.65
C GLN A 246 -30.14 -2.04 -28.11
N VAL A 247 -31.14 -1.83 -27.25
CA VAL A 247 -32.37 -1.13 -27.58
C VAL A 247 -32.10 0.29 -28.08
N THR A 248 -31.18 1.01 -27.40
CA THR A 248 -30.86 2.39 -27.83
C THR A 248 -30.07 2.43 -29.13
N ARG A 249 -29.27 1.40 -29.46
CA ARG A 249 -28.54 1.25 -30.73
C ARG A 249 -29.51 0.98 -31.88
N ASP A 250 -30.39 -0.01 -31.72
CA ASP A 250 -31.36 -0.42 -32.76
C ASP A 250 -32.29 0.74 -33.10
N LEU A 251 -32.82 1.42 -32.10
CA LEU A 251 -33.65 2.61 -32.30
C LEU A 251 -32.90 3.82 -32.89
N ARG A 252 -31.60 3.88 -32.72
CA ARG A 252 -30.76 4.89 -33.39
C ARG A 252 -30.60 4.59 -34.87
N ALA A 253 -30.42 3.33 -35.23
CA ALA A 253 -30.32 2.89 -36.62
C ALA A 253 -31.59 3.21 -37.41
N THR A 254 -32.76 3.20 -36.75
CA THR A 254 -34.06 3.55 -37.36
C THR A 254 -34.40 5.04 -37.29
N GLY A 255 -33.45 5.92 -36.93
CA GLY A 255 -33.64 7.37 -36.92
C GLY A 255 -34.44 7.91 -35.74
N VAL A 256 -34.81 7.09 -34.75
CA VAL A 256 -35.59 7.54 -33.55
C VAL A 256 -34.81 8.57 -32.75
N GLY A 257 -35.44 9.68 -32.38
CA GLY A 257 -34.87 10.78 -31.59
C GLY A 257 -34.43 10.33 -30.19
N ARG A 258 -33.42 11.00 -29.62
CA ARG A 258 -32.75 10.61 -28.36
C ARG A 258 -33.74 10.39 -27.18
N SER A 259 -34.63 11.32 -26.91
CA SER A 259 -35.56 11.21 -25.79
C SER A 259 -36.45 9.96 -25.91
N ARG A 260 -37.00 9.73 -27.12
CA ARG A 260 -37.86 8.58 -27.40
C ARG A 260 -37.13 7.25 -27.32
N ARG A 261 -35.82 7.22 -27.69
CA ARG A 261 -34.98 6.03 -27.47
C ARG A 261 -34.83 5.66 -25.99
N HIS A 262 -34.58 6.67 -25.14
CA HIS A 262 -34.48 6.44 -23.69
C HIS A 262 -35.78 5.92 -23.12
N GLN A 263 -36.93 6.53 -23.48
CA GLN A 263 -38.24 6.09 -23.00
C GLN A 263 -38.56 4.64 -23.41
N LYS A 264 -38.28 4.27 -24.67
CA LYS A 264 -38.49 2.90 -25.14
C LYS A 264 -37.55 1.92 -24.44
N ALA A 265 -36.27 2.27 -24.25
CA ALA A 265 -35.33 1.46 -23.51
C ALA A 265 -35.78 1.23 -22.05
N GLU A 266 -36.29 2.28 -21.38
CA GLU A 266 -36.84 2.15 -20.03
C GLU A 266 -38.06 1.22 -20.00
N ALA A 267 -38.94 1.28 -21.01
CA ALA A 267 -40.09 0.37 -21.09
C ALA A 267 -39.67 -1.08 -21.21
N GLU A 268 -38.66 -1.39 -22.07
CA GLU A 268 -38.12 -2.75 -22.20
C GLU A 268 -37.44 -3.21 -20.91
N MET A 269 -36.71 -2.33 -20.24
CA MET A 269 -36.06 -2.66 -18.97
C MET A 269 -37.09 -2.94 -17.86
N ARG A 270 -38.21 -2.22 -17.85
CA ARG A 270 -39.32 -2.52 -16.90
C ARG A 270 -39.91 -3.90 -17.17
N ARG A 271 -40.08 -4.29 -18.44
CA ARG A 271 -40.56 -5.64 -18.80
C ARG A 271 -39.56 -6.72 -18.43
N ALA A 272 -38.27 -6.46 -18.64
CA ALA A 272 -37.22 -7.42 -18.32
C ALA A 272 -37.01 -7.58 -16.79
N ALA A 273 -37.41 -6.58 -16.01
CA ALA A 273 -37.36 -6.56 -14.54
C ALA A 273 -36.06 -7.09 -13.93
N ILE A 274 -34.89 -6.75 -14.54
CA ILE A 274 -33.59 -7.25 -14.09
C ILE A 274 -33.28 -6.72 -12.71
N PRO A 275 -33.12 -7.58 -11.67
CA PRO A 275 -32.93 -7.13 -10.31
C PRO A 275 -31.56 -6.47 -10.11
N GLY A 276 -31.54 -5.35 -9.41
CA GLY A 276 -30.34 -4.66 -8.95
C GLY A 276 -29.84 -5.20 -7.61
N PRO A 277 -28.74 -4.63 -7.10
CA PRO A 277 -28.13 -5.08 -5.85
C PRO A 277 -29.02 -4.90 -4.60
N ASP A 278 -29.98 -4.01 -4.63
CA ASP A 278 -30.97 -3.75 -3.58
C ASP A 278 -32.29 -4.53 -3.80
N GLY A 279 -32.37 -5.41 -4.80
CA GLY A 279 -33.54 -6.14 -5.21
C GLY A 279 -34.49 -5.34 -6.14
N SER A 280 -34.35 -4.03 -6.25
CA SER A 280 -35.14 -3.20 -7.16
C SER A 280 -34.69 -3.38 -8.61
N PRO A 281 -35.59 -3.31 -9.61
CA PRO A 281 -35.20 -3.44 -11.01
C PRO A 281 -34.27 -2.29 -11.46
N ILE A 282 -33.24 -2.60 -12.23
CA ILE A 282 -32.35 -1.59 -12.83
C ILE A 282 -33.06 -0.99 -14.04
N ILE A 283 -33.58 0.24 -13.92
CA ILE A 283 -34.36 0.88 -14.98
C ILE A 283 -33.76 2.23 -15.37
N GLY A 284 -33.55 2.42 -16.68
CA GLY A 284 -33.14 3.68 -17.27
C GLY A 284 -31.62 3.95 -17.19
N TYR A 285 -31.19 4.96 -17.96
CA TYR A 285 -29.78 5.29 -18.14
C TYR A 285 -29.04 5.57 -16.85
N ASN A 286 -29.65 6.31 -15.91
CA ASN A 286 -28.96 6.71 -14.69
C ASN A 286 -28.72 5.50 -13.77
N ALA A 287 -29.70 4.60 -13.62
CA ALA A 287 -29.58 3.38 -12.81
C ALA A 287 -28.52 2.45 -13.41
N VAL A 288 -28.57 2.18 -14.73
CA VAL A 288 -27.56 1.38 -15.44
C VAL A 288 -26.17 1.98 -15.28
N SER A 289 -26.03 3.29 -15.54
CA SER A 289 -24.74 3.98 -15.44
C SER A 289 -24.18 3.96 -14.01
N ALA A 290 -25.03 4.08 -13.00
CA ALA A 290 -24.64 3.99 -11.60
C ALA A 290 -24.22 2.56 -11.23
N ALA A 291 -24.99 1.55 -11.61
CA ALA A 291 -24.69 0.15 -11.35
C ALA A 291 -23.37 -0.29 -12.03
N CYS A 292 -23.17 0.06 -13.30
CA CYS A 292 -21.90 -0.20 -14.01
C CYS A 292 -20.70 0.50 -13.34
N ALA A 293 -20.88 1.76 -12.88
CA ALA A 293 -19.83 2.46 -12.16
C ALA A 293 -19.49 1.77 -10.83
N ARG A 294 -20.51 1.33 -10.04
CA ARG A 294 -20.29 0.60 -8.79
C ARG A 294 -19.60 -0.74 -9.01
N LEU A 295 -20.00 -1.48 -10.06
CA LEU A 295 -19.33 -2.72 -10.42
C LEU A 295 -17.85 -2.49 -10.81
N GLY A 296 -17.56 -1.45 -11.57
CA GLY A 296 -16.18 -1.05 -11.90
C GLY A 296 -15.37 -0.65 -10.66
N ASP A 297 -15.98 0.05 -9.70
CA ASP A 297 -15.37 0.43 -8.42
C ASP A 297 -15.09 -0.81 -7.55
N ALA A 298 -16.01 -1.79 -7.51
CA ALA A 298 -15.86 -3.08 -6.83
C ALA A 298 -14.71 -3.89 -7.44
N CYS A 299 -14.67 -4.03 -8.77
CA CYS A 299 -13.58 -4.70 -9.47
C CYS A 299 -12.22 -4.06 -9.13
N PHE A 300 -12.14 -2.74 -9.10
CA PHE A 300 -10.91 -2.05 -8.70
C PHE A 300 -10.51 -2.38 -7.26
N ALA A 301 -11.47 -2.37 -6.33
CA ALA A 301 -11.21 -2.69 -4.93
C ALA A 301 -10.66 -4.11 -4.74
N LEU A 302 -11.22 -5.11 -5.44
CA LEU A 302 -10.73 -6.49 -5.41
C LEU A 302 -9.31 -6.60 -5.98
N ILE A 303 -9.05 -6.04 -7.16
CA ILE A 303 -7.71 -6.09 -7.76
C ILE A 303 -6.69 -5.42 -6.84
N ALA A 304 -7.00 -4.24 -6.31
CA ALA A 304 -6.10 -3.51 -5.43
C ALA A 304 -5.89 -4.23 -4.08
N GLY A 305 -6.94 -4.84 -3.53
CA GLY A 305 -6.94 -5.49 -2.22
C GLY A 305 -6.35 -6.90 -2.21
N PHE A 306 -6.48 -7.66 -3.31
CA PHE A 306 -5.99 -9.04 -3.38
C PHE A 306 -4.68 -9.23 -4.16
N VAL A 307 -4.18 -8.18 -4.84
CA VAL A 307 -2.93 -8.27 -5.61
C VAL A 307 -1.88 -7.27 -5.12
N GLY A 308 -2.30 -6.19 -4.47
CA GLY A 308 -1.39 -5.18 -3.94
C GLY A 308 -0.70 -4.32 -5.01
N MET A 309 -1.19 -4.28 -6.24
CA MET A 309 -0.64 -3.49 -7.34
C MET A 309 -0.77 -1.98 -7.09
N ARG A 310 0.11 -1.20 -7.71
CA ARG A 310 -0.02 0.27 -7.72
C ARG A 310 -1.14 0.69 -8.68
N LEU A 311 -1.75 1.85 -8.38
CA LEU A 311 -2.78 2.43 -9.26
C LEU A 311 -2.37 2.47 -10.74
N SER A 312 -1.13 2.89 -11.03
CA SER A 312 -0.67 2.98 -12.43
C SER A 312 -0.52 1.63 -13.12
N GLU A 313 -0.24 0.59 -12.37
CA GLU A 313 -0.16 -0.79 -12.83
C GLU A 313 -1.57 -1.30 -13.14
N ILE A 314 -2.51 -1.18 -12.20
CA ILE A 314 -3.92 -1.55 -12.40
C ILE A 314 -4.51 -0.83 -13.61
N LEU A 315 -4.29 0.49 -13.74
CA LEU A 315 -4.80 1.27 -14.86
C LEU A 315 -4.09 1.00 -16.20
N SER A 316 -2.97 0.29 -16.19
CA SER A 316 -2.28 -0.14 -17.42
C SER A 316 -2.80 -1.47 -17.97
N MET A 317 -3.64 -2.17 -17.22
CA MET A 317 -4.21 -3.45 -17.66
C MET A 317 -5.07 -3.27 -18.91
N ARG A 318 -4.90 -4.19 -19.86
CA ARG A 318 -5.60 -4.19 -21.14
C ARG A 318 -6.42 -5.47 -21.32
N VAL A 319 -7.23 -5.52 -22.35
CA VAL A 319 -7.87 -6.77 -22.75
C VAL A 319 -6.81 -7.84 -22.96
N GLY A 320 -7.04 -9.05 -22.41
CA GLY A 320 -6.02 -10.11 -22.38
C GLY A 320 -5.05 -10.02 -21.19
N ALA A 321 -5.34 -9.19 -20.17
CA ALA A 321 -4.49 -9.04 -19.00
C ALA A 321 -4.48 -10.24 -18.04
N VAL A 322 -5.22 -11.30 -18.30
CA VAL A 322 -5.17 -12.55 -17.51
C VAL A 322 -4.47 -13.62 -18.34
N GLU A 323 -3.44 -14.23 -17.77
CA GLU A 323 -2.72 -15.38 -18.30
C GLU A 323 -2.81 -16.52 -17.30
N SER A 324 -2.90 -17.77 -17.77
CA SER A 324 -2.86 -18.96 -16.92
C SER A 324 -1.63 -19.79 -17.28
N HIS A 325 -0.89 -20.21 -16.27
CA HIS A 325 0.29 -21.05 -16.42
C HIS A 325 0.15 -22.30 -15.55
N THR A 326 0.46 -23.45 -16.11
CA THR A 326 0.53 -24.71 -15.36
C THR A 326 1.88 -24.79 -14.65
N ILE A 327 1.86 -25.03 -13.33
CA ILE A 327 3.07 -25.10 -12.51
C ILE A 327 3.47 -26.55 -12.32
N GLY A 328 4.70 -26.90 -12.78
CA GLY A 328 5.35 -28.18 -12.57
C GLY A 328 4.54 -29.39 -13.07
N GLU A 329 4.92 -30.59 -12.61
CA GLU A 329 4.27 -31.86 -12.95
C GLU A 329 2.89 -32.05 -12.27
N THR A 330 2.52 -31.17 -11.33
CA THR A 330 1.28 -31.28 -10.56
C THR A 330 0.02 -30.91 -11.34
N GLY A 331 0.15 -30.34 -12.54
CA GLY A 331 -0.99 -29.94 -13.39
C GLY A 331 -1.82 -28.77 -12.81
N VAL A 332 -1.40 -28.13 -11.72
CA VAL A 332 -2.13 -27.01 -11.11
C VAL A 332 -1.98 -25.78 -11.99
N SER A 333 -3.11 -25.28 -12.51
CA SER A 333 -3.16 -24.02 -13.27
C SER A 333 -3.23 -22.84 -12.32
N GLN A 334 -2.34 -21.86 -12.50
CA GLN A 334 -2.29 -20.64 -11.74
C GLN A 334 -2.50 -19.43 -12.64
N ALA A 335 -3.43 -18.56 -12.26
CA ALA A 335 -3.74 -17.35 -13.00
C ALA A 335 -2.87 -16.17 -12.54
N TYR A 336 -2.50 -15.32 -13.51
CA TYR A 336 -1.74 -14.09 -13.32
C TYR A 336 -2.43 -12.93 -14.02
N VAL A 337 -2.39 -11.75 -13.40
CA VAL A 337 -2.68 -10.49 -14.09
C VAL A 337 -1.41 -9.88 -14.64
N VAL A 338 -1.49 -9.43 -15.89
CA VAL A 338 -0.38 -8.83 -16.64
C VAL A 338 -0.60 -7.33 -16.76
N ALA A 339 0.38 -6.55 -16.36
CA ALA A 339 0.32 -5.09 -16.39
C ALA A 339 1.71 -4.48 -16.58
N ARG A 340 1.80 -3.14 -16.63
CA ARG A 340 3.07 -2.44 -16.78
C ARG A 340 3.54 -1.82 -15.47
N LEU A 341 4.75 -2.16 -15.07
CA LEU A 341 5.48 -1.56 -13.95
C LEU A 341 6.16 -0.28 -14.43
N TYR A 342 5.82 0.87 -13.83
CA TYR A 342 6.37 2.19 -14.22
C TYR A 342 7.34 2.77 -13.19
N LYS A 343 7.28 2.32 -11.96
CA LYS A 343 8.18 2.77 -10.89
C LYS A 343 9.34 1.78 -10.80
N THR A 344 10.53 2.26 -10.56
CA THR A 344 11.75 1.42 -10.47
C THR A 344 12.27 0.83 -11.79
N VAL A 345 11.70 1.24 -12.93
CA VAL A 345 12.10 0.79 -14.27
C VAL A 345 12.59 1.98 -15.08
N GLU A 346 13.62 1.77 -15.88
CA GLU A 346 14.10 2.78 -16.83
C GLU A 346 13.20 2.85 -18.06
N GLY A 347 12.97 4.06 -18.53
CA GLY A 347 12.17 4.35 -19.72
C GLY A 347 10.71 4.71 -19.45
N PRO A 348 10.08 5.44 -20.39
CA PRO A 348 8.73 5.98 -20.21
C PRO A 348 7.62 4.94 -20.36
N GLU A 349 7.88 3.84 -21.09
CA GLU A 349 6.88 2.82 -21.44
C GLU A 349 6.61 1.82 -20.30
N GLY A 350 7.50 1.76 -19.28
CA GLY A 350 7.43 0.76 -18.24
C GLY A 350 7.76 -0.66 -18.75
N ARG A 351 7.81 -1.62 -17.84
CA ARG A 351 8.08 -3.04 -18.13
C ARG A 351 6.82 -3.87 -17.87
N ILE A 352 6.58 -4.88 -18.72
CA ILE A 352 5.51 -5.86 -18.49
C ILE A 352 5.90 -6.75 -17.33
N GLU A 353 4.98 -6.94 -16.40
CA GLU A 353 5.13 -7.78 -15.22
C GLU A 353 3.87 -8.59 -14.98
N ARG A 354 4.01 -9.65 -14.18
CA ARG A 354 2.95 -10.56 -13.79
C ARG A 354 2.75 -10.53 -12.27
N TRP A 355 1.49 -10.53 -11.86
CA TRP A 355 1.12 -10.66 -10.45
C TRP A 355 0.14 -11.82 -10.32
N LEU A 356 0.28 -12.61 -9.26
CA LEU A 356 -0.67 -13.69 -8.97
C LEU A 356 -2.09 -13.12 -8.88
N ALA A 357 -3.03 -13.78 -9.54
CA ALA A 357 -4.44 -13.41 -9.55
C ALA A 357 -5.28 -14.52 -8.91
N PRO A 358 -5.77 -14.34 -7.68
CA PRO A 358 -6.78 -15.23 -7.14
C PRO A 358 -8.07 -15.12 -7.95
N GLU A 359 -8.90 -16.16 -7.89
CA GLU A 359 -10.12 -16.30 -8.69
C GLU A 359 -11.02 -15.04 -8.69
N PRO A 360 -11.29 -14.37 -7.55
CA PRO A 360 -12.10 -13.14 -7.56
C PRO A 360 -11.50 -12.00 -8.40
N VAL A 361 -10.17 -11.96 -8.54
CA VAL A 361 -9.48 -10.98 -9.39
C VAL A 361 -9.65 -11.33 -10.86
N VAL A 362 -9.59 -12.60 -11.22
CA VAL A 362 -9.88 -13.09 -12.58
C VAL A 362 -11.30 -12.70 -12.98
N HIS A 363 -12.28 -12.95 -12.12
CA HIS A 363 -13.68 -12.56 -12.32
C HIS A 363 -13.83 -11.03 -12.45
N ALA A 364 -13.16 -10.25 -11.61
CA ALA A 364 -13.17 -8.79 -11.69
C ALA A 364 -12.61 -8.27 -13.02
N VAL A 365 -11.53 -8.88 -13.54
CA VAL A 365 -10.95 -8.52 -14.85
C VAL A 365 -11.91 -8.86 -15.99
N GLU A 366 -12.57 -10.01 -15.94
CA GLU A 366 -13.57 -10.40 -16.96
C GLU A 366 -14.79 -9.45 -16.92
N CYS A 367 -15.27 -9.06 -15.73
CA CYS A 367 -16.30 -8.04 -15.58
C CYS A 367 -15.88 -6.71 -16.24
N LEU A 368 -14.68 -6.21 -15.99
CA LEU A 368 -14.16 -4.99 -16.60
C LEU A 368 -14.02 -5.11 -18.12
N LYS A 369 -13.63 -6.27 -18.61
CA LYS A 369 -13.55 -6.56 -20.03
C LYS A 369 -14.93 -6.44 -20.69
N ARG A 370 -15.99 -7.01 -20.11
CA ARG A 370 -17.36 -6.92 -20.63
C ARG A 370 -17.92 -5.51 -20.51
N LEU A 371 -17.86 -4.89 -19.32
CA LEU A 371 -18.34 -3.53 -19.07
C LEU A 371 -17.71 -2.49 -20.01
N GLY A 372 -16.40 -2.61 -20.25
CA GLY A 372 -15.66 -1.68 -21.10
C GLY A 372 -15.79 -1.92 -22.61
N ALA A 373 -16.37 -3.04 -23.04
CA ALA A 373 -16.42 -3.41 -24.46
C ALA A 373 -17.05 -2.33 -25.36
N PRO A 374 -18.20 -1.73 -25.03
CA PRO A 374 -18.79 -0.67 -25.85
C PRO A 374 -17.94 0.62 -25.88
N LEU A 375 -17.22 0.91 -24.79
CA LEU A 375 -16.34 2.08 -24.71
C LEU A 375 -15.08 1.88 -25.55
N ARG A 376 -14.53 0.68 -25.55
CA ARG A 376 -13.39 0.31 -26.40
C ARG A 376 -13.74 0.31 -27.86
N ALA A 377 -14.89 -0.26 -28.22
CA ALA A 377 -15.37 -0.24 -29.61
C ALA A 377 -15.54 1.20 -30.16
N ALA A 378 -15.95 2.13 -29.31
CA ALA A 378 -16.12 3.53 -29.68
C ALA A 378 -14.81 4.32 -29.80
N THR A 379 -13.69 3.84 -29.24
CA THR A 379 -12.44 4.62 -29.13
C THR A 379 -11.19 3.94 -29.65
N GLY A 380 -11.22 2.63 -29.86
CA GLY A 380 -10.02 1.83 -30.16
C GLY A 380 -9.06 1.67 -28.98
N TYR A 381 -9.41 2.13 -27.77
CA TYR A 381 -8.58 1.94 -26.58
C TYR A 381 -8.55 0.45 -26.17
N GLY A 382 -7.39 -0.05 -25.71
CA GLY A 382 -7.26 -1.42 -25.22
C GLY A 382 -7.37 -1.55 -23.70
N GLU A 383 -7.37 -0.45 -22.97
CA GLU A 383 -7.34 -0.44 -21.52
C GLU A 383 -8.69 -0.90 -20.92
N LEU A 384 -8.62 -1.54 -19.73
CA LEU A 384 -9.83 -2.03 -19.03
C LEU A 384 -10.59 -0.90 -18.32
N PHE A 385 -9.88 0.07 -17.75
CA PHE A 385 -10.47 1.16 -16.97
C PHE A 385 -10.75 2.39 -17.85
N LEU A 386 -11.92 2.39 -18.46
CA LEU A 386 -12.42 3.50 -19.28
C LEU A 386 -13.65 4.13 -18.65
N VAL A 387 -13.80 5.44 -18.76
CA VAL A 387 -14.94 6.20 -18.22
C VAL A 387 -15.46 7.20 -19.23
N ARG A 388 -16.77 7.47 -19.19
CA ARG A 388 -17.39 8.57 -19.95
C ARG A 388 -17.19 9.88 -19.17
N ASP A 389 -16.39 10.77 -19.69
CA ASP A 389 -16.24 12.14 -19.18
C ASP A 389 -17.42 13.00 -19.70
N ARG A 390 -18.35 13.33 -18.80
CA ARG A 390 -19.53 14.12 -19.17
C ARG A 390 -19.18 15.54 -19.60
N MET A 391 -18.13 16.12 -19.02
CA MET A 391 -17.68 17.48 -19.35
C MET A 391 -17.08 17.53 -20.77
N ARG A 392 -16.27 16.52 -21.13
CA ARG A 392 -15.62 16.41 -22.43
C ARG A 392 -16.49 15.75 -23.47
N ARG A 393 -17.61 15.16 -23.08
CA ARG A 393 -18.48 14.31 -23.92
C ARG A 393 -17.71 13.20 -24.64
N ALA A 394 -16.67 12.69 -23.99
CA ALA A 394 -15.73 11.71 -24.56
C ALA A 394 -15.49 10.54 -23.61
N VAL A 395 -15.08 9.42 -24.16
CA VAL A 395 -14.54 8.30 -23.38
C VAL A 395 -13.06 8.59 -23.13
N VAL A 396 -12.65 8.46 -21.89
CA VAL A 396 -11.27 8.70 -21.45
C VAL A 396 -10.78 7.56 -20.55
N ARG A 397 -9.48 7.39 -20.46
CA ARG A 397 -8.86 6.49 -19.50
C ARG A 397 -9.10 7.00 -18.08
N ALA A 398 -9.38 6.10 -17.14
CA ALA A 398 -9.59 6.47 -15.74
C ALA A 398 -8.33 7.15 -15.16
N SER A 399 -8.56 8.08 -14.24
CA SER A 399 -7.52 8.83 -13.54
C SER A 399 -7.53 8.51 -12.05
N ASP A 400 -6.47 8.86 -11.31
CA ASP A 400 -6.42 8.77 -9.85
C ASP A 400 -7.64 9.43 -9.19
N ARG A 401 -8.04 10.61 -9.68
CA ARG A 401 -9.23 11.31 -9.18
C ARG A 401 -10.52 10.52 -9.40
N THR A 402 -10.65 9.88 -10.58
CA THR A 402 -11.82 9.08 -10.92
C THR A 402 -11.92 7.86 -10.01
N ILE A 403 -10.82 7.13 -9.84
CA ILE A 403 -10.76 5.93 -9.00
C ILE A 403 -11.02 6.29 -7.52
N ARG A 404 -10.36 7.31 -6.98
CA ARG A 404 -10.59 7.74 -5.59
C ARG A 404 -12.04 8.13 -5.35
N ARG A 405 -12.65 8.87 -6.29
CA ARG A 405 -14.06 9.22 -6.18
C ARG A 405 -14.94 7.97 -6.22
N GLY A 406 -14.68 7.05 -7.13
CA GLY A 406 -15.40 5.79 -7.27
C GLY A 406 -15.37 4.96 -5.99
N LEU A 407 -14.16 4.68 -5.47
CA LEU A 407 -13.97 3.93 -4.22
C LEU A 407 -14.78 4.51 -3.05
N ASN A 408 -14.77 5.84 -2.88
CA ASN A 408 -15.49 6.48 -1.78
C ASN A 408 -17.00 6.55 -1.99
N LEU A 409 -17.47 6.60 -3.24
CA LEU A 409 -18.88 6.47 -3.56
C LEU A 409 -19.35 5.02 -3.38
N PHE A 410 -18.54 4.03 -3.73
CA PHE A 410 -18.83 2.62 -3.49
C PHE A 410 -18.89 2.32 -1.99
N ALA A 411 -17.90 2.77 -1.21
CA ALA A 411 -17.89 2.63 0.24
C ALA A 411 -19.15 3.24 0.91
N ALA A 412 -19.57 4.40 0.45
CA ALA A 412 -20.81 5.02 0.94
C ALA A 412 -22.06 4.24 0.54
N TYR A 413 -22.08 3.66 -0.65
CA TYR A 413 -23.20 2.86 -1.17
C TYR A 413 -23.37 1.55 -0.40
N VAL A 414 -22.27 0.84 -0.14
CA VAL A 414 -22.29 -0.44 0.59
C VAL A 414 -22.31 -0.27 2.11
N GLY A 415 -22.43 0.94 2.62
CA GLY A 415 -22.60 1.21 4.04
C GLY A 415 -21.37 0.91 4.88
N VAL A 416 -20.14 1.17 4.37
CA VAL A 416 -18.92 1.00 5.18
C VAL A 416 -19.04 1.79 6.49
N PRO A 417 -18.79 1.17 7.66
CA PRO A 417 -18.95 1.81 8.96
C PRO A 417 -18.09 3.07 9.15
N LEU A 418 -18.47 3.92 10.07
CA LEU A 418 -17.64 5.04 10.52
C LEU A 418 -16.43 4.50 11.32
N HIS A 419 -15.29 5.12 11.14
CA HIS A 419 -14.11 4.89 11.97
C HIS A 419 -13.93 6.08 12.89
N GLU A 420 -13.94 5.84 14.20
CA GLU A 420 -13.87 6.93 15.21
C GLU A 420 -14.90 8.06 14.95
N GLY A 421 -16.13 7.70 14.60
CA GLY A 421 -17.20 8.65 14.30
C GLY A 421 -17.08 9.41 12.98
N LYS A 422 -16.08 9.09 12.13
CA LYS A 422 -15.83 9.77 10.85
C LYS A 422 -15.84 8.81 9.68
N ARG A 423 -16.25 9.29 8.51
CA ARG A 423 -16.14 8.53 7.26
C ARG A 423 -14.66 8.37 6.90
N TRP A 424 -14.23 7.13 6.67
CA TRP A 424 -12.89 6.84 6.14
C TRP A 424 -12.78 7.25 4.68
N VAL A 425 -11.65 7.86 4.31
CA VAL A 425 -11.38 8.24 2.91
C VAL A 425 -10.44 7.22 2.30
N PHE A 426 -10.99 6.38 1.44
CA PHE A 426 -10.24 5.34 0.73
C PHE A 426 -9.38 5.92 -0.38
N THR A 427 -8.15 5.43 -0.48
CA THR A 427 -7.21 5.74 -1.55
C THR A 427 -6.53 4.48 -2.08
N PRO A 428 -6.19 4.40 -3.38
CA PRO A 428 -5.57 3.19 -3.95
C PRO A 428 -4.31 2.72 -3.23
N HIS A 429 -3.50 3.64 -2.72
CA HIS A 429 -2.26 3.27 -2.05
C HIS A 429 -2.47 2.60 -0.69
N GLN A 430 -3.59 2.90 -0.02
CA GLN A 430 -3.93 2.23 1.24
C GLN A 430 -4.25 0.75 1.03
N PHE A 431 -4.93 0.39 -0.07
CA PHE A 431 -5.20 -1.02 -0.42
C PHE A 431 -3.91 -1.82 -0.54
N ARG A 432 -2.87 -1.28 -1.21
CA ARG A 432 -1.57 -1.94 -1.31
C ARG A 432 -0.92 -2.19 0.06
N LYS A 433 -1.02 -1.23 0.98
CA LYS A 433 -0.53 -1.40 2.35
C LYS A 433 -1.34 -2.42 3.15
N THR A 434 -2.65 -2.38 3.01
CA THR A 434 -3.56 -3.34 3.64
C THR A 434 -3.29 -4.75 3.13
N PHE A 435 -3.10 -4.91 1.82
CA PHE A 435 -2.69 -6.17 1.20
C PHE A 435 -1.37 -6.69 1.81
N ALA A 436 -0.32 -5.85 1.83
CA ALA A 436 0.97 -6.24 2.39
C ALA A 436 0.85 -6.70 3.85
N ARG A 437 0.03 -5.98 4.65
CA ARG A 437 -0.24 -6.33 6.04
C ARG A 437 -1.02 -7.65 6.16
N PHE A 438 -2.04 -7.87 5.35
CA PHE A 438 -2.81 -9.11 5.37
C PHE A 438 -1.97 -10.32 4.95
N VAL A 439 -1.06 -10.14 3.98
CA VAL A 439 -0.10 -11.18 3.60
C VAL A 439 0.92 -11.45 4.71
N ALA A 440 1.40 -10.39 5.38
CA ALA A 440 2.35 -10.52 6.49
C ALA A 440 1.75 -11.17 7.74
N ARG A 441 0.43 -11.02 7.95
CA ARG A 441 -0.29 -11.63 9.08
C ARG A 441 -0.55 -13.11 8.82
N GLY A 442 -0.15 -13.93 9.80
CA GLY A 442 -0.51 -15.35 9.79
C GLY A 442 -1.90 -15.65 10.36
N ASP A 443 -2.38 -14.80 11.28
CA ASP A 443 -3.70 -14.91 11.91
C ASP A 443 -4.79 -14.29 11.02
N ARG A 444 -5.72 -15.12 10.60
CA ARG A 444 -6.82 -14.77 9.68
C ARG A 444 -8.20 -14.94 10.30
N SER A 445 -8.27 -15.22 11.61
CA SER A 445 -9.53 -15.44 12.34
C SER A 445 -10.51 -14.28 12.18
N GLN A 446 -10.02 -13.07 11.98
CA GLN A 446 -10.82 -11.87 11.74
C GLN A 446 -11.18 -11.64 10.27
N LEU A 447 -10.66 -12.46 9.34
CA LEU A 447 -10.84 -12.30 7.90
C LEU A 447 -11.86 -13.29 7.31
N LEU A 448 -12.74 -13.90 8.11
CA LEU A 448 -13.58 -15.05 7.80
C LEU A 448 -13.99 -15.18 6.30
N ALA A 449 -14.66 -14.15 5.75
CA ALA A 449 -15.11 -14.17 4.36
C ALA A 449 -13.97 -14.02 3.32
N LEU A 450 -12.78 -13.62 3.73
CA LEU A 450 -11.63 -13.35 2.87
C LEU A 450 -10.47 -14.31 3.12
N ALA A 451 -10.57 -15.15 4.17
CA ALA A 451 -9.47 -15.98 4.66
C ALA A 451 -8.91 -16.92 3.59
N ASP A 452 -9.77 -17.61 2.85
CA ASP A 452 -9.35 -18.56 1.83
C ASP A 452 -8.63 -17.87 0.68
N HIS A 453 -9.12 -16.72 0.23
CA HIS A 453 -8.47 -15.95 -0.84
C HIS A 453 -7.08 -15.46 -0.43
N PHE A 454 -6.92 -14.96 0.80
CA PHE A 454 -5.61 -14.55 1.31
C PHE A 454 -4.70 -15.73 1.65
N LYS A 455 -5.25 -16.89 2.01
CA LYS A 455 -4.47 -18.12 2.21
C LYS A 455 -3.80 -18.56 0.91
N HIS A 456 -4.54 -18.62 -0.19
CA HIS A 456 -3.99 -18.97 -1.51
C HIS A 456 -2.90 -17.97 -1.94
N VAL A 457 -3.15 -16.67 -1.78
CA VAL A 457 -2.16 -15.63 -2.11
C VAL A 457 -0.90 -15.76 -1.25
N SER A 458 -1.03 -15.97 0.06
CA SER A 458 0.12 -16.11 0.97
C SER A 458 0.95 -17.35 0.68
N VAL A 459 0.30 -18.51 0.44
CA VAL A 459 1.01 -19.75 0.10
C VAL A 459 1.78 -19.59 -1.21
N ALA A 460 1.15 -19.00 -2.22
CA ALA A 460 1.80 -18.74 -3.49
C ALA A 460 2.93 -17.72 -3.38
N MET A 461 2.82 -16.71 -2.51
CA MET A 461 3.89 -15.72 -2.29
C MET A 461 5.11 -16.28 -1.54
N THR A 462 4.92 -17.30 -0.70
CA THR A 462 6.02 -18.01 -0.03
C THR A 462 6.70 -19.01 -0.94
N SER A 463 6.02 -19.52 -1.96
CA SER A 463 6.67 -20.33 -3.00
C SER A 463 7.50 -19.42 -3.91
N ARG A 464 8.77 -19.75 -4.14
CA ARG A 464 9.82 -18.96 -4.83
C ARG A 464 9.46 -18.41 -6.24
N GLY A 465 8.23 -18.58 -6.72
CA GLY A 465 7.78 -18.19 -8.06
C GLY A 465 6.88 -16.95 -8.14
N TYR A 466 6.45 -16.38 -7.02
CA TYR A 466 5.38 -15.37 -7.05
C TYR A 466 5.82 -14.01 -7.54
N VAL A 467 7.07 -13.60 -7.30
CA VAL A 467 7.32 -12.18 -7.46
C VAL A 467 8.21 -11.93 -8.64
N GLY A 468 7.58 -11.41 -9.64
CA GLY A 468 8.23 -10.49 -10.51
C GLY A 468 8.93 -9.39 -9.71
N THR A 469 9.76 -8.62 -10.34
CA THR A 469 10.69 -7.64 -9.80
C THR A 469 10.05 -6.46 -9.01
N ASP A 470 8.88 -6.61 -8.37
CA ASP A 470 8.32 -5.57 -7.50
C ASP A 470 8.95 -5.59 -6.09
N PHE A 471 10.26 -5.31 -6.04
CA PHE A 471 11.03 -5.24 -4.78
C PHE A 471 10.40 -4.32 -3.73
N GLU A 472 9.72 -3.23 -4.14
CA GLU A 472 9.04 -2.34 -3.17
C GLU A 472 7.82 -3.00 -2.51
N LEU A 473 7.18 -3.97 -3.14
CA LEU A 473 6.10 -4.74 -2.50
C LEU A 473 6.69 -5.72 -1.49
N HIS A 474 7.82 -6.34 -1.80
CA HIS A 474 8.54 -7.19 -0.85
C HIS A 474 8.99 -6.42 0.37
N ASP A 475 9.68 -5.27 0.17
CA ASP A 475 10.10 -4.41 1.28
C ASP A 475 8.92 -3.98 2.14
N LEU A 476 7.76 -3.74 1.52
CA LEU A 476 6.54 -3.38 2.24
C LEU A 476 6.02 -4.55 3.07
N ILE A 477 5.95 -5.76 2.50
CA ILE A 477 5.50 -6.98 3.20
C ILE A 477 6.48 -7.33 4.33
N ASP A 478 7.79 -7.24 4.08
CA ASP A 478 8.80 -7.49 5.10
C ASP A 478 8.72 -6.47 6.24
N GLY A 479 8.53 -5.19 5.91
CA GLY A 479 8.30 -4.14 6.90
C GLY A 479 7.06 -4.37 7.76
N GLU A 480 5.94 -4.80 7.16
CA GLU A 480 4.71 -5.16 7.90
C GLU A 480 4.92 -6.45 8.73
N SER A 481 5.65 -7.44 8.21
CA SER A 481 6.00 -8.66 8.95
C SER A 481 6.85 -8.36 10.20
N ARG A 482 7.80 -7.42 10.09
CA ARG A 482 8.56 -6.94 11.26
C ARG A 482 7.67 -6.24 12.28
N ALA A 483 6.74 -5.40 11.82
CA ALA A 483 5.80 -4.71 12.70
C ALA A 483 4.86 -5.70 13.42
N GLU A 484 4.33 -6.69 12.73
CA GLU A 484 3.51 -7.75 13.34
C GLU A 484 4.33 -8.60 14.32
N THR A 485 5.62 -8.87 14.02
CA THR A 485 6.53 -9.56 14.94
C THR A 485 6.76 -8.73 16.22
N ALA A 486 6.93 -7.40 16.11
CA ALA A 486 7.04 -6.51 17.26
C ALA A 486 5.81 -6.58 18.15
N LEU A 487 4.61 -6.51 17.55
CA LEU A 487 3.34 -6.62 18.27
C LEU A 487 3.16 -7.99 18.96
N ALA A 488 3.56 -9.07 18.29
CA ALA A 488 3.51 -10.41 18.83
C ALA A 488 4.48 -10.57 20.02
N LEU A 489 5.71 -10.05 19.89
CA LEU A 489 6.70 -10.02 20.99
C LEU A 489 6.18 -9.23 22.18
N ASP A 490 5.63 -8.02 21.95
CA ASP A 490 5.10 -7.20 23.04
C ASP A 490 4.02 -7.94 23.81
N ARG A 491 3.10 -8.63 23.12
CA ARG A 491 2.06 -9.45 23.74
C ARG A 491 2.64 -10.64 24.51
N LEU A 492 3.51 -11.43 23.88
CA LEU A 492 4.09 -12.63 24.51
C LEU A 492 4.92 -12.26 25.76
N LEU A 493 5.68 -11.16 25.69
CA LEU A 493 6.50 -10.71 26.82
C LEU A 493 5.68 -10.05 27.94
N SER A 494 4.55 -9.42 27.62
CA SER A 494 3.67 -8.78 28.63
C SER A 494 2.61 -9.74 29.18
N SER A 495 2.38 -10.88 28.54
CA SER A 495 1.31 -11.79 28.93
C SER A 495 1.61 -12.52 30.23
N GLU A 496 0.60 -12.59 31.10
CA GLU A 496 0.64 -13.38 32.34
C GLU A 496 0.24 -14.84 32.09
N ARG A 497 -0.41 -15.12 30.96
CA ARG A 497 -0.97 -16.41 30.62
C ARG A 497 -0.51 -16.87 29.26
N LEU A 498 0.40 -17.80 29.25
CA LEU A 498 0.92 -18.39 28.04
C LEU A 498 0.81 -19.91 28.11
N GLY A 499 0.35 -20.52 27.03
CA GLY A 499 0.33 -21.96 26.82
C GLY A 499 1.19 -22.36 25.64
N GLY A 500 1.35 -23.67 25.44
CA GLY A 500 2.25 -24.23 24.44
C GLY A 500 3.69 -24.26 24.90
N ARG A 501 4.51 -25.14 24.28
CA ARG A 501 5.90 -25.34 24.74
C ARG A 501 6.77 -24.07 24.63
N MET A 502 6.55 -23.24 23.64
CA MET A 502 7.22 -21.96 23.52
C MET A 502 6.67 -20.95 24.54
N GLY A 503 5.35 -20.96 24.76
CA GLY A 503 4.71 -20.13 25.77
C GLY A 503 5.27 -20.38 27.18
N ASP A 504 5.42 -21.66 27.57
CA ASP A 504 6.01 -22.07 28.84
C ASP A 504 7.46 -21.53 28.97
N ARG A 505 8.28 -21.61 27.90
CA ARG A 505 9.65 -21.08 27.87
C ARG A 505 9.72 -19.56 27.99
N ILE A 506 8.76 -18.86 27.39
CA ILE A 506 8.66 -17.39 27.50
C ILE A 506 8.18 -17.01 28.91
N ALA A 507 7.14 -17.67 29.43
CA ALA A 507 6.58 -17.41 30.75
C ALA A 507 7.62 -17.55 31.86
N ALA A 508 8.54 -18.51 31.74
CA ALA A 508 9.63 -18.69 32.69
C ALA A 508 10.64 -17.53 32.77
N ARG A 509 10.65 -16.63 31.76
CA ARG A 509 11.66 -15.59 31.60
C ARG A 509 11.12 -14.17 31.45
N ASN A 510 9.80 -13.99 31.31
CA ASN A 510 9.20 -12.69 30.98
C ASN A 510 8.87 -11.81 32.20
N HIS A 511 9.24 -12.20 33.42
CA HIS A 511 8.93 -11.44 34.66
C HIS A 511 9.41 -10.00 34.61
N ALA A 512 10.60 -9.74 34.07
CA ALA A 512 11.18 -8.40 33.96
C ALA A 512 10.41 -7.48 32.96
N PHE A 513 9.59 -8.03 32.12
CA PHE A 513 8.86 -7.31 31.06
C PHE A 513 7.39 -7.04 31.39
N ARG A 514 6.90 -7.55 32.53
CA ARG A 514 5.50 -7.42 32.95
C ARG A 514 5.24 -6.10 33.63
N GLY A 515 3.99 -5.64 33.59
CA GLY A 515 3.54 -4.41 34.25
C GLY A 515 4.07 -3.12 33.62
N ARG A 516 3.70 -1.98 34.21
CA ARG A 516 4.09 -0.63 33.72
C ARG A 516 5.59 -0.37 33.83
N ALA A 517 6.23 -0.83 34.87
CA ALA A 517 7.67 -0.65 35.07
C ALA A 517 8.50 -1.40 34.02
N GLY A 518 7.99 -2.53 33.51
CA GLY A 518 8.64 -3.30 32.45
C GLY A 518 8.38 -2.80 31.03
N GLU A 519 7.50 -1.83 30.85
CA GLU A 519 7.08 -1.39 29.49
C GLU A 519 8.24 -0.81 28.68
N GLN A 520 9.06 0.07 29.28
CA GLN A 520 10.21 0.64 28.57
C GLN A 520 11.28 -0.41 28.29
N VAL A 521 11.59 -1.24 29.29
CA VAL A 521 12.56 -2.35 29.16
C VAL A 521 12.13 -3.31 28.04
N ARG A 522 10.82 -3.60 27.97
CA ARG A 522 10.25 -4.47 26.92
C ARG A 522 10.37 -3.84 25.52
N ARG A 523 10.10 -2.53 25.38
CA ARG A 523 10.26 -1.81 24.12
C ARG A 523 11.70 -1.84 23.64
N ASP A 524 12.64 -1.47 24.51
CA ASP A 524 14.07 -1.44 24.18
C ASP A 524 14.57 -2.84 23.79
N TYR A 525 14.09 -3.89 24.47
CA TYR A 525 14.42 -5.27 24.15
C TYR A 525 13.84 -5.69 22.78
N ILE A 526 12.60 -5.33 22.48
CA ILE A 526 11.97 -5.63 21.17
C ILE A 526 12.73 -4.93 20.06
N ASP A 527 13.05 -3.65 20.22
CA ASP A 527 13.81 -2.88 19.22
C ASP A 527 15.19 -3.48 19.00
N PHE A 528 15.88 -3.91 20.06
CA PHE A 528 17.16 -4.60 19.98
C PHE A 528 17.06 -5.94 19.23
N ILE A 529 16.11 -6.80 19.60
CA ILE A 529 15.94 -8.11 18.93
C ILE A 529 15.61 -7.94 17.44
N LEU A 530 14.75 -7.00 17.08
CA LEU A 530 14.39 -6.75 15.69
C LEU A 530 15.50 -6.08 14.89
N ALA A 531 16.43 -5.37 15.53
CA ALA A 531 17.60 -4.81 14.88
C ALA A 531 18.69 -5.84 14.62
N GLU A 532 18.94 -6.74 15.59
CA GLU A 532 20.05 -7.67 15.59
C GLU A 532 19.72 -9.06 15.02
N THR A 533 18.43 -9.36 14.84
CA THR A 533 18.00 -10.69 14.38
C THR A 533 16.95 -10.62 13.27
N ASP A 534 16.86 -11.70 12.49
CA ASP A 534 15.79 -11.91 11.52
C ASP A 534 14.58 -12.65 12.12
N LEU A 535 14.36 -12.52 13.44
CA LEU A 535 13.23 -13.14 14.10
C LEU A 535 11.92 -12.76 13.41
N ARG A 536 11.10 -13.77 13.14
CA ARG A 536 9.73 -13.61 12.64
C ARG A 536 8.80 -14.47 13.47
N ILE A 537 7.82 -13.81 14.09
CA ILE A 537 6.72 -14.49 14.77
C ILE A 537 5.53 -14.50 13.83
N ARG A 538 5.03 -15.67 13.53
CA ARG A 538 3.88 -15.83 12.64
C ARG A 538 2.66 -16.26 13.45
N GLY A 539 1.63 -15.42 13.42
CA GLY A 539 0.34 -15.74 13.99
C GLY A 539 -0.35 -16.88 13.21
N CYS A 540 -1.23 -17.59 13.86
CA CYS A 540 -2.25 -18.44 13.28
C CYS A 540 -3.49 -18.39 14.19
N ASP A 541 -4.62 -18.88 13.71
CA ASP A 541 -5.89 -18.81 14.45
C ASP A 541 -5.82 -19.49 15.82
N TYR A 542 -4.90 -20.43 15.98
CA TYR A 542 -4.74 -21.26 17.18
C TYR A 542 -3.45 -20.99 17.98
N GLY A 543 -2.63 -19.99 17.61
CA GLY A 543 -1.42 -19.66 18.36
C GLY A 543 -0.41 -18.77 17.59
N TRP A 544 0.72 -18.56 18.23
CA TRP A 544 1.89 -17.88 17.69
C TRP A 544 2.98 -18.89 17.39
N CYS A 545 3.54 -18.87 16.18
CA CYS A 545 4.72 -19.65 15.83
C CYS A 545 5.97 -18.78 15.96
N VAL A 546 6.74 -19.01 17.00
CA VAL A 546 8.11 -18.48 17.14
C VAL A 546 9.03 -19.46 16.41
N PHE A 547 9.18 -19.27 15.11
CA PHE A 547 9.75 -20.27 14.21
C PHE A 547 11.24 -20.52 14.48
N GLN A 548 11.56 -21.80 14.65
CA GLN A 548 12.91 -22.35 14.68
C GLN A 548 12.88 -23.61 13.80
N ALA A 549 13.73 -23.66 12.77
CA ALA A 549 13.71 -24.74 11.78
C ALA A 549 13.98 -26.12 12.40
N GLU A 550 14.93 -26.16 13.35
CA GLU A 550 15.40 -27.40 14.00
C GLU A 550 14.28 -28.12 14.79
N THR A 551 13.26 -27.39 15.21
CA THR A 551 12.16 -27.92 16.04
C THR A 551 10.79 -27.85 15.34
N ALA A 552 10.76 -27.45 14.06
CA ALA A 552 9.55 -27.23 13.30
C ALA A 552 8.91 -28.54 12.84
N GLN A 553 7.85 -29.00 13.51
CA GLN A 553 7.13 -30.23 13.14
C GLN A 553 6.37 -30.14 11.81
N CYS A 554 6.15 -28.94 11.28
CA CYS A 554 5.54 -28.72 9.97
C CYS A 554 6.51 -28.96 8.79
N GLY A 555 7.79 -29.28 9.05
CA GLY A 555 8.80 -29.48 8.02
C GLY A 555 9.24 -28.19 7.31
N GLY A 556 9.11 -27.05 7.96
CA GLY A 556 9.60 -25.78 7.43
C GLY A 556 11.12 -25.63 7.63
N GLU A 557 11.85 -25.15 6.61
CA GLU A 557 13.30 -24.93 6.66
C GLU A 557 13.67 -23.46 6.91
N VAL A 558 13.03 -22.54 6.21
CA VAL A 558 13.29 -21.07 6.29
C VAL A 558 12.13 -20.36 6.95
N ALA A 559 10.92 -20.91 6.83
CA ALA A 559 9.68 -20.41 7.39
C ALA A 559 8.76 -21.59 7.68
N PRO A 560 7.70 -21.42 8.51
CA PRO A 560 6.72 -22.47 8.70
C PRO A 560 6.17 -22.97 7.37
N ASN A 561 6.12 -24.28 7.19
CA ASN A 561 5.51 -24.89 6.01
C ASN A 561 3.98 -24.86 6.17
N GLU A 562 3.32 -23.96 5.45
CA GLU A 562 1.86 -23.76 5.54
C GLU A 562 1.05 -25.01 5.14
N ALA A 563 1.60 -25.84 4.23
CA ALA A 563 0.94 -27.09 3.84
C ALA A 563 1.04 -28.18 4.94
N GLY A 564 2.12 -28.15 5.73
CA GLY A 564 2.34 -29.07 6.86
C GLY A 564 1.78 -28.57 8.20
N ARG A 565 1.22 -27.36 8.25
CA ARG A 565 0.64 -26.78 9.48
C ARG A 565 -0.79 -27.24 9.68
N SER A 566 -1.06 -27.72 10.86
CA SER A 566 -2.42 -27.97 11.36
C SER A 566 -2.46 -27.69 12.87
N PRO A 567 -3.63 -27.47 13.46
CA PRO A 567 -3.75 -27.31 14.90
C PRO A 567 -3.09 -28.44 15.68
N SER A 568 -3.29 -29.71 15.25
CA SER A 568 -2.70 -30.87 15.92
C SER A 568 -1.18 -30.95 15.79
N VAL A 569 -0.62 -30.67 14.59
CA VAL A 569 0.84 -30.62 14.40
C VAL A 569 1.45 -29.51 15.26
N CYS A 570 0.81 -28.35 15.30
CA CYS A 570 1.33 -27.21 16.06
C CYS A 570 1.16 -27.36 17.58
N ALA A 571 0.10 -28.00 18.05
CA ALA A 571 -0.10 -28.26 19.49
C ALA A 571 1.02 -29.11 20.11
N GLY A 572 1.62 -30.02 19.33
CA GLY A 572 2.81 -30.78 19.69
C GLY A 572 4.15 -30.08 19.48
N CYS A 573 4.17 -28.96 18.75
CA CYS A 573 5.39 -28.30 18.31
C CYS A 573 6.03 -27.43 19.39
N SER A 574 7.38 -27.45 19.46
CA SER A 574 8.15 -26.62 20.40
C SER A 574 8.13 -25.12 20.06
N ASN A 575 7.67 -24.75 18.87
CA ASN A 575 7.62 -23.38 18.38
C ASN A 575 6.28 -22.68 18.67
N LEU A 576 5.28 -23.42 19.22
CA LEU A 576 3.96 -22.84 19.50
C LEU A 576 3.91 -22.15 20.85
N ALA A 577 3.44 -20.91 20.86
CA ALA A 577 2.99 -20.17 22.02
C ALA A 577 1.50 -19.80 21.83
N VAL A 578 0.72 -19.86 22.90
CA VAL A 578 -0.72 -19.56 22.91
C VAL A 578 -1.01 -18.58 24.02
N ASP A 579 -1.81 -17.57 23.75
CA ASP A 579 -2.29 -16.59 24.71
C ASP A 579 -3.83 -16.59 24.82
N ASP A 580 -4.42 -15.77 25.69
CA ASP A 580 -5.86 -15.67 25.94
C ASP A 580 -6.67 -15.42 24.63
N ARG A 581 -6.09 -14.83 23.62
CA ARG A 581 -6.74 -14.55 22.33
C ARG A 581 -7.12 -15.81 21.57
N HIS A 582 -6.39 -16.90 21.79
CA HIS A 582 -6.60 -18.16 21.09
C HIS A 582 -7.57 -19.12 21.82
N VAL A 583 -7.97 -18.77 23.06
CA VAL A 583 -8.94 -19.56 23.84
C VAL A 583 -10.24 -19.81 23.06
N PRO A 584 -10.87 -18.81 22.42
CA PRO A 584 -12.11 -19.05 21.67
C PRO A 584 -11.95 -20.07 20.55
N TYR A 585 -10.79 -20.09 19.85
CA TYR A 585 -10.51 -21.08 18.82
C TYR A 585 -10.48 -22.51 19.37
N TRP A 586 -9.73 -22.72 20.47
CA TRP A 586 -9.61 -24.06 21.09
C TRP A 586 -10.92 -24.52 21.68
N GLN A 587 -11.72 -23.65 22.28
CA GLN A 587 -13.07 -23.94 22.77
C GLN A 587 -14.02 -24.31 21.61
N ASP A 588 -14.01 -23.55 20.52
CA ASP A 588 -14.87 -23.85 19.36
C ASP A 588 -14.45 -25.14 18.65
N ARG A 589 -13.14 -25.41 18.50
CA ARG A 589 -12.64 -26.67 17.96
C ARG A 589 -13.06 -27.86 18.83
N ARG A 590 -12.95 -27.75 20.16
CA ARG A 590 -13.42 -28.75 21.12
C ARG A 590 -14.90 -29.03 20.95
N ARG A 591 -15.73 -28.01 20.94
CA ARG A 591 -17.17 -28.10 20.75
C ARG A 591 -17.53 -28.83 19.45
N ARG A 592 -16.93 -28.42 18.33
CA ARG A 592 -17.16 -29.06 17.02
C ARG A 592 -16.76 -30.54 17.01
N ASN A 593 -15.67 -30.92 17.62
CA ASN A 593 -15.24 -32.32 17.70
C ASN A 593 -16.20 -33.16 18.56
N LEU A 594 -16.75 -32.59 19.64
CA LEU A 594 -17.77 -33.25 20.45
C LEU A 594 -19.11 -33.42 19.69
N GLU A 595 -19.56 -32.42 18.96
CA GLU A 595 -20.77 -32.48 18.11
C GLU A 595 -20.65 -33.56 17.01
N LEU A 596 -19.44 -33.74 16.46
CA LEU A 596 -19.18 -34.78 15.47
C LEU A 596 -19.08 -36.18 16.08
N TRP A 597 -18.71 -36.30 17.36
CA TRP A 597 -18.53 -37.55 18.06
C TRP A 597 -19.78 -38.43 18.04
N ASP A 598 -20.95 -37.86 18.27
CA ASP A 598 -22.22 -38.60 18.36
C ASP A 598 -22.60 -39.29 17.04
N ARG A 599 -22.12 -38.75 15.92
CA ARG A 599 -22.42 -39.24 14.57
C ARG A 599 -21.27 -40.04 13.93
N ALA A 600 -20.15 -40.17 14.63
CA ALA A 600 -18.93 -40.73 14.07
C ALA A 600 -18.87 -42.27 14.18
N SER A 601 -18.20 -42.89 13.20
CA SER A 601 -17.85 -44.34 13.26
C SER A 601 -16.86 -44.62 14.40
N PRO A 602 -16.73 -45.86 14.89
CA PRO A 602 -15.80 -46.21 15.97
C PRO A 602 -14.34 -45.72 15.72
N LEU A 603 -13.87 -45.86 14.49
CA LEU A 603 -12.51 -45.40 14.10
C LEU A 603 -12.40 -43.86 14.15
N ALA A 604 -13.40 -43.15 13.64
CA ALA A 604 -13.43 -41.70 13.68
C ALA A 604 -13.55 -41.14 15.11
N ARG A 605 -14.24 -41.86 16.01
CA ARG A 605 -14.33 -41.49 17.43
C ARG A 605 -12.97 -41.45 18.12
N ALA A 606 -12.08 -42.41 17.80
CA ALA A 606 -10.72 -42.39 18.36
C ALA A 606 -9.95 -41.11 17.98
N VAL A 607 -10.03 -40.70 16.71
CA VAL A 607 -9.40 -39.49 16.22
C VAL A 607 -10.02 -38.23 16.85
N LEU A 608 -11.34 -38.21 16.99
CA LEU A 608 -12.04 -37.08 17.62
C LEU A 608 -11.73 -36.98 19.12
N ALA A 609 -11.58 -38.14 19.83
CA ALA A 609 -11.16 -38.15 21.22
C ALA A 609 -9.80 -37.49 21.41
N GLU A 610 -8.81 -37.91 20.61
CA GLU A 610 -7.48 -37.34 20.65
C GLU A 610 -7.51 -35.81 20.39
N ALA A 611 -8.32 -35.36 19.41
CA ALA A 611 -8.49 -33.96 19.10
C ALA A 611 -9.18 -33.15 20.21
N VAL A 612 -10.10 -33.75 20.96
CA VAL A 612 -10.74 -33.16 22.17
C VAL A 612 -9.72 -33.04 23.29
N GLU A 613 -9.00 -34.13 23.60
CA GLU A 613 -7.95 -34.12 24.62
C GLU A 613 -6.85 -33.10 24.32
N GLU A 614 -6.51 -32.92 23.05
CA GLU A 614 -5.55 -31.87 22.61
C GLU A 614 -6.08 -30.48 22.95
N CYS A 615 -7.37 -30.22 22.65
CA CYS A 615 -7.99 -28.94 23.01
C CYS A 615 -8.00 -28.73 24.54
N ASP A 616 -8.35 -29.77 25.31
CA ASP A 616 -8.37 -29.70 26.77
C ASP A 616 -6.97 -29.42 27.35
N ARG A 617 -5.92 -30.08 26.80
CA ARG A 617 -4.54 -29.80 27.20
C ARG A 617 -4.13 -28.37 26.91
N MET A 618 -4.51 -27.80 25.78
CA MET A 618 -4.18 -26.42 25.42
C MET A 618 -4.91 -25.40 26.30
N LEU A 619 -6.21 -25.61 26.53
CA LEU A 619 -7.02 -24.77 27.42
C LEU A 619 -6.50 -24.81 28.86
N LYS A 620 -6.22 -26.00 29.39
CA LYS A 620 -5.68 -26.18 30.73
C LYS A 620 -4.32 -25.48 30.93
N ARG A 621 -3.45 -25.51 29.91
CA ARG A 621 -2.16 -24.79 29.98
C ARG A 621 -2.32 -23.29 30.07
N ILE A 622 -3.29 -22.70 29.37
CA ILE A 622 -3.59 -21.28 29.44
C ILE A 622 -4.23 -20.92 30.79
N GLU A 623 -5.06 -21.82 31.34
CA GLU A 623 -5.73 -21.65 32.64
C GLU A 623 -4.81 -21.94 33.83
N GLY A 624 -3.97 -22.98 33.74
CA GLY A 624 -3.08 -23.42 34.81
C GLY A 624 -1.95 -22.46 35.14
N SER A 625 -1.63 -21.55 34.23
CA SER A 625 -0.81 -20.37 34.51
C SER A 625 -1.46 -19.41 35.52
N ARG A 626 -2.71 -19.69 35.97
CA ARG A 626 -3.42 -18.94 37.01
C ARG A 626 -3.05 -19.34 38.44
N ASP A 627 -2.75 -20.63 38.66
CA ASP A 627 -2.62 -21.18 40.04
C ASP A 627 -1.22 -21.04 40.64
N ASP A 628 -0.17 -20.99 39.81
CA ASP A 628 1.21 -20.84 40.32
C ASP A 628 1.56 -19.44 40.84
N GLY A 629 0.66 -18.46 40.68
CA GLY A 629 0.82 -17.09 41.17
C GLY A 629 0.17 -16.79 42.53
N ARG A 630 -0.55 -17.76 43.15
CA ARG A 630 -1.18 -17.61 44.47
C ARG A 630 -0.74 -18.74 45.42
N ALA A 631 0.55 -18.90 45.60
CA ALA A 631 1.05 -19.49 46.84
C ALA A 631 1.05 -18.36 47.87
N GLU A 632 0.04 -18.34 48.76
CA GLU A 632 0.07 -17.56 50.00
C GLU A 632 1.35 -17.92 50.77
N PRO A 633 2.08 -16.95 51.36
CA PRO A 633 3.11 -17.29 52.29
C PRO A 633 2.44 -17.88 53.54
N ASP A 634 2.71 -19.16 53.80
CA ASP A 634 2.34 -19.87 54.99
C ASP A 634 2.72 -19.04 56.25
N ARG A 635 1.69 -18.63 56.98
CA ARG A 635 1.82 -18.18 58.35
C ARG A 635 2.02 -19.43 59.20
N ALA A 636 3.26 -19.78 59.49
CA ALA A 636 3.58 -20.73 60.52
C ALA A 636 4.48 -20.07 61.56
N GLY A 637 3.86 -19.85 62.70
CA GLY A 637 4.24 -20.30 64.00
C GLY A 637 5.34 -19.52 64.73
N SER A 638 4.87 -18.61 65.55
CA SER A 638 5.27 -18.34 66.96
C SER A 638 6.48 -19.07 67.53
N GLY A 639 7.37 -18.32 68.11
CA GLY A 639 8.00 -18.63 69.41
C GLY A 639 9.44 -19.06 69.33
N ALA A 640 10.31 -18.10 69.68
CA ALA A 640 11.35 -18.29 70.71
C ALA A 640 12.13 -16.99 70.90
N THR A 641 12.20 -16.62 72.11
CA THR A 641 12.90 -15.50 72.78
C THR A 641 14.42 -15.60 72.57
N PRO A 642 15.16 -14.47 72.59
CA PRO A 642 16.61 -14.49 72.44
C PRO A 642 17.29 -14.68 73.85
N PRO A 643 18.53 -15.06 73.92
CA PRO A 643 19.41 -14.60 74.99
C PRO A 643 20.39 -13.53 74.48
N ASP A 644 20.58 -12.57 75.38
CA ASP A 644 21.66 -11.59 75.45
C ASP A 644 23.03 -12.26 75.41
N ASP A 645 24.01 -11.62 74.85
CA ASP A 645 25.26 -11.15 75.48
C ASP A 645 26.29 -10.82 74.38
N ASP A 646 26.64 -9.60 74.38
CA ASP A 646 27.88 -8.97 74.93
C ASP A 646 29.16 -9.14 74.06
N ALA A 647 29.72 -7.96 73.84
CA ALA A 647 31.13 -7.58 73.84
C ALA A 647 31.97 -7.77 72.52
N SER A 648 32.38 -6.62 72.08
CA SER A 648 33.77 -6.25 71.75
C SER A 648 34.38 -6.70 70.45
N ARG A 649 34.45 -5.88 69.54
CA ARG A 649 35.61 -5.12 68.99
C ARG A 649 35.32 -4.60 67.61
#